data_efd8a01c9788bd5dd96bab77b569cc66
#
_entry.id   efd8a01c9788bd5dd96bab77b569cc66
#
_cell.length_a   1.000
_cell.length_b   1.000
_cell.length_c   1.000
_cell.angle_alpha   90.00
_cell.angle_beta   90.00
_cell.angle_gamma   90.00
#
_symmetry.space_group_name_H-M   'P 1'
#
loop_
_entity.id
_entity.type
_entity.pdbx_description
1 polymer ?
#
loop_
_entity_poly.entity_id
_entity_poly.type
_entity_poly.pdbx_seq_one_letter_code
_entity_poly.pdbx_strand_id
1 'polypeptide(L)'
;MYYRSRSILAAAIVTAMSQLPAQAEETSASAEDTRLSAVTVTGTRGKARTVLDSPVPVDVLTADDLKSAGASNGELGQALQTLLPSFSFPRQSNSGGADHVRAAQLRGMSPDQVLVLVNGKRRHTSALVNDSSKIGRGTAPVDFNSIPISAIKRIEVLRDGAGAQYGSDAIAGVINIILDDAPEGGEVSTTYGVYHTRQKAIGKTTTDGQNSLTTAKIGTRLGEEGGFIRGGTEYKDRNPTNRAGFDGFADSPGQRNYVMGDGVARDVNLWFNSEVPLGNGKAYSFGTYNERHTTGAEFYRYPTDQPQFYPNGYLPQSLGDNTDLSATAGFKGLISEDWDFDSSITHGRNRFESATERTLNVALGADSPTRFDTGDYELRQTTANLDFTRELRLGSRSFVLAVGSEYRYENYLTYAGDAASYFGAGADGANGLRPSEAVDLDRNVFGSYAELSGDLTDRLFVDAATRWEHYDDAGSKLTGKLSGRYRLTEQLALRGAVSNNFRAPSLAQVGFQHTTSNFGTGGTLTDIRVLSVNDPIARALGAEDLKPETSKNFSLGLTAQLSERFDASLDVFRIDVKDRITLSQRIGSDALEQYINNNLGVAGVHDVNFFTNAADTRTDGAELVLNYHQPWLDGQLGLTSAYTWNHTKVTKTKGTPSQLSALGIGDDALVGVEERNTLTDAAPRDRLVFSANWASQHWGLLGRLTRQGKTTRVFDFGDSQPEQTYNAVWQLDAEVQYIFTPTFDIALGGNNLTDRYPERSNSQINYGGNLPYDVLSPIGTNGAYYYARATYDF
;
A
#
# COMPACT_ATOMS: atom_id res chain seq x y z
N MET A 1 -13.64 23.82 -21.02
CA MET A 1 -14.33 23.28 -22.21
C MET A 1 -13.76 21.90 -22.62
N TYR A 2 -12.85 21.33 -21.83
CA TYR A 2 -12.19 20.01 -22.06
C TYR A 2 -12.91 18.79 -21.43
N TYR A 3 -13.94 19.01 -20.63
CA TYR A 3 -14.61 17.96 -19.83
C TYR A 3 -15.71 17.15 -20.53
N ARG A 4 -16.15 17.54 -21.75
CA ARG A 4 -17.27 16.86 -22.44
C ARG A 4 -16.89 15.72 -23.40
N SER A 5 -15.62 15.59 -23.76
CA SER A 5 -15.21 14.57 -24.74
C SER A 5 -14.84 13.19 -24.16
N ARG A 6 -14.57 13.11 -22.87
CA ARG A 6 -14.14 11.85 -22.23
C ARG A 6 -15.27 10.93 -21.80
N SER A 7 -16.47 11.48 -21.48
CA SER A 7 -17.66 10.69 -21.15
C SER A 7 -18.23 9.90 -22.35
N ILE A 8 -17.86 10.24 -23.57
CA ILE A 8 -18.34 9.59 -24.79
C ILE A 8 -17.58 8.28 -25.07
N LEU A 9 -16.31 8.19 -24.62
CA LEU A 9 -15.51 6.97 -24.84
C LEU A 9 -15.97 5.81 -23.95
N ALA A 10 -16.31 6.08 -22.70
CA ALA A 10 -16.86 5.07 -21.77
C ALA A 10 -18.24 4.56 -22.22
N ALA A 11 -19.11 5.44 -22.73
CA ALA A 11 -20.41 5.07 -23.28
C ALA A 11 -20.30 4.29 -24.59
N ALA A 12 -19.30 4.56 -25.43
CA ALA A 12 -19.08 3.85 -26.70
C ALA A 12 -18.58 2.42 -26.50
N ILE A 13 -17.79 2.17 -25.46
CA ILE A 13 -17.27 0.82 -25.11
C ILE A 13 -18.43 -0.06 -24.59
N VAL A 14 -19.31 0.45 -23.76
CA VAL A 14 -20.50 -0.26 -23.28
C VAL A 14 -21.47 -0.59 -24.42
N THR A 15 -21.63 0.29 -25.39
CA THR A 15 -22.53 0.07 -26.55
C THR A 15 -21.96 -0.92 -27.58
N ALA A 16 -20.64 -1.00 -27.71
CA ALA A 16 -19.98 -1.96 -28.62
C ALA A 16 -20.01 -3.41 -28.08
N MET A 17 -20.07 -3.60 -26.76
CA MET A 17 -20.13 -4.93 -26.14
C MET A 17 -21.52 -5.56 -26.16
N SER A 18 -22.59 -4.79 -26.42
CA SER A 18 -23.97 -5.29 -26.43
C SER A 18 -24.39 -6.02 -27.73
N GLN A 19 -23.49 -6.24 -28.67
CA GLN A 19 -23.80 -6.87 -29.97
C GLN A 19 -23.11 -8.24 -30.21
N LEU A 20 -22.57 -8.89 -29.17
CA LEU A 20 -22.00 -10.24 -29.30
C LEU A 20 -23.05 -11.31 -28.99
N PRO A 21 -23.23 -12.35 -29.82
CA PRO A 21 -24.18 -13.41 -29.56
C PRO A 21 -23.67 -14.33 -28.44
N ALA A 22 -24.48 -14.50 -27.40
CA ALA A 22 -24.25 -15.47 -26.34
C ALA A 22 -24.43 -16.91 -26.84
N GLN A 23 -23.35 -17.68 -26.86
CA GLN A 23 -23.42 -19.14 -26.85
C GLN A 23 -22.87 -19.60 -25.50
N ALA A 24 -23.75 -19.94 -24.58
CA ALA A 24 -23.41 -20.54 -23.31
C ALA A 24 -23.36 -22.06 -23.47
N GLU A 25 -22.19 -22.67 -23.34
CA GLU A 25 -22.04 -24.08 -23.00
C GLU A 25 -21.95 -24.20 -21.47
N GLU A 26 -22.84 -25.06 -20.92
CA GLU A 26 -22.87 -25.37 -19.50
C GLU A 26 -21.58 -26.08 -19.07
N THR A 27 -20.65 -25.39 -18.50
CA THR A 27 -19.59 -25.99 -17.67
C THR A 27 -19.94 -25.77 -16.21
N SER A 28 -20.47 -26.81 -15.56
CA SER A 28 -20.62 -26.88 -14.13
C SER A 28 -19.24 -26.78 -13.46
N ALA A 29 -18.89 -25.60 -12.95
CA ALA A 29 -17.75 -25.44 -12.07
C ALA A 29 -18.07 -26.17 -10.76
N SER A 30 -17.36 -27.25 -10.50
CA SER A 30 -17.39 -27.93 -9.21
C SER A 30 -16.82 -27.01 -8.14
N ALA A 31 -17.61 -26.73 -7.11
CA ALA A 31 -17.21 -25.98 -5.92
C ALA A 31 -16.26 -26.83 -5.04
N GLU A 32 -15.10 -27.15 -5.56
CA GLU A 32 -14.07 -27.97 -4.90
C GLU A 32 -12.68 -27.34 -5.04
N ASP A 33 -12.53 -26.10 -4.61
CA ASP A 33 -11.20 -25.56 -4.32
C ASP A 33 -11.23 -24.91 -2.95
N THR A 34 -11.05 -25.71 -1.93
CA THR A 34 -10.80 -25.20 -0.58
C THR A 34 -9.49 -24.42 -0.59
N ARG A 35 -9.43 -23.30 0.14
CA ARG A 35 -8.22 -22.45 0.28
C ARG A 35 -6.93 -23.22 0.59
N LEU A 36 -7.04 -24.48 0.98
CA LEU A 36 -5.93 -25.35 1.39
C LEU A 36 -5.34 -26.17 0.25
N SER A 37 -6.15 -26.51 -0.75
CA SER A 37 -5.67 -27.10 -2.02
C SER A 37 -5.16 -26.03 -2.98
N ALA A 38 -5.29 -24.73 -2.63
CA ALA A 38 -4.78 -23.65 -3.44
C ALA A 38 -3.27 -23.81 -3.64
N VAL A 39 -2.88 -23.97 -4.90
CA VAL A 39 -1.49 -24.11 -5.30
C VAL A 39 -0.87 -22.72 -5.35
N THR A 40 0.17 -22.48 -4.57
CA THR A 40 0.92 -21.21 -4.56
C THR A 40 2.23 -21.36 -5.33
N VAL A 41 2.61 -20.32 -6.04
CA VAL A 41 3.90 -20.20 -6.73
C VAL A 41 4.86 -19.27 -5.96
N THR A 42 4.38 -18.60 -4.92
CA THR A 42 5.18 -17.66 -4.11
C THR A 42 5.86 -18.41 -2.96
N GLY A 43 7.10 -18.05 -2.66
CA GLY A 43 7.90 -18.67 -1.60
C GLY A 43 8.78 -19.82 -2.05
N THR A 44 8.79 -20.16 -3.34
CA THR A 44 9.73 -21.08 -3.98
C THR A 44 9.87 -20.73 -5.45
N ARG A 45 11.06 -20.88 -5.99
CA ARG A 45 11.31 -20.83 -7.44
C ARG A 45 11.19 -22.21 -8.10
N GLY A 46 10.98 -23.24 -7.28
CA GLY A 46 10.76 -24.62 -7.71
C GLY A 46 9.31 -24.93 -8.08
N LYS A 47 8.86 -26.17 -7.78
CA LYS A 47 7.48 -26.60 -8.04
C LYS A 47 6.49 -25.88 -7.13
N ALA A 48 5.35 -25.49 -7.71
CA ALA A 48 4.22 -24.96 -6.98
C ALA A 48 3.75 -25.93 -5.87
N ARG A 49 3.27 -25.42 -4.71
CA ARG A 49 2.93 -26.19 -3.52
C ARG A 49 1.60 -25.74 -2.95
N THR A 50 0.99 -26.58 -2.16
CA THR A 50 -0.17 -26.18 -1.36
C THR A 50 0.27 -25.27 -0.20
N VAL A 51 -0.63 -24.47 0.33
CA VAL A 51 -0.36 -23.62 1.50
C VAL A 51 0.12 -24.42 2.71
N LEU A 52 -0.42 -25.60 2.91
CA LEU A 52 -0.01 -26.52 3.99
C LEU A 52 1.37 -27.15 3.78
N ASP A 53 1.76 -27.33 2.50
CA ASP A 53 3.06 -27.92 2.17
C ASP A 53 4.18 -26.87 2.03
N SER A 54 3.85 -25.59 2.14
CA SER A 54 4.83 -24.52 2.12
C SER A 54 5.72 -24.53 3.37
N PRO A 55 7.07 -24.44 3.22
CA PRO A 55 7.98 -24.35 4.36
C PRO A 55 7.89 -23.02 5.11
N VAL A 56 7.14 -22.06 4.61
CA VAL A 56 6.91 -20.72 5.15
C VAL A 56 5.45 -20.34 5.09
N PRO A 57 4.94 -19.42 5.93
CA PRO A 57 3.54 -19.02 5.90
C PRO A 57 3.18 -18.25 4.63
N VAL A 58 2.17 -18.74 3.90
CA VAL A 58 1.58 -18.10 2.72
C VAL A 58 0.07 -18.06 2.88
N ASP A 59 -0.53 -16.91 2.61
CA ASP A 59 -1.98 -16.76 2.45
C ASP A 59 -2.33 -16.69 0.97
N VAL A 60 -3.45 -17.27 0.59
CA VAL A 60 -4.02 -17.15 -0.76
C VAL A 60 -5.40 -16.53 -0.66
N LEU A 61 -5.61 -15.44 -1.36
CA LEU A 61 -6.89 -14.74 -1.47
C LEU A 61 -7.39 -14.85 -2.90
N THR A 62 -8.54 -15.42 -3.09
CA THR A 62 -9.18 -15.57 -4.41
C THR A 62 -9.89 -14.28 -4.86
N ALA A 63 -10.28 -14.20 -6.13
CA ALA A 63 -11.14 -13.12 -6.63
C ALA A 63 -12.46 -13.02 -5.84
N ASP A 64 -13.05 -14.17 -5.43
CA ASP A 64 -14.29 -14.20 -4.64
C ASP A 64 -14.06 -13.69 -3.22
N ASP A 65 -12.90 -13.98 -2.62
CA ASP A 65 -12.52 -13.37 -1.34
C ASP A 65 -12.46 -11.85 -1.45
N LEU A 66 -11.86 -11.33 -2.53
CA LEU A 66 -11.78 -9.88 -2.76
C LEU A 66 -13.15 -9.25 -3.00
N LYS A 67 -14.04 -9.92 -3.76
CA LYS A 67 -15.45 -9.50 -3.89
C LYS A 67 -16.16 -9.48 -2.53
N SER A 68 -15.93 -10.49 -1.69
CA SER A 68 -16.52 -10.62 -0.35
C SER A 68 -15.95 -9.64 0.68
N ALA A 69 -14.83 -8.96 0.39
CA ALA A 69 -14.29 -7.93 1.27
C ALA A 69 -15.20 -6.70 1.42
N GLY A 70 -16.37 -6.79 0.83
CA GLY A 70 -17.43 -5.78 0.93
C GLY A 70 -17.03 -4.55 0.15
N ALA A 71 -17.22 -4.60 -1.13
CA ALA A 71 -17.09 -3.46 -2.02
C ALA A 71 -16.08 -2.40 -1.56
N SER A 72 -14.99 -2.80 -0.98
CA SER A 72 -13.90 -1.99 -0.38
C SER A 72 -13.65 -0.64 -1.11
N ASN A 73 -14.71 -0.09 -1.62
CA ASN A 73 -14.79 1.09 -2.48
C ASN A 73 -13.89 0.96 -3.74
N GLY A 74 -13.63 -0.28 -4.21
CA GLY A 74 -12.72 -0.58 -5.31
C GLY A 74 -11.23 -0.32 -4.96
N GLU A 75 -10.89 -0.31 -3.69
CA GLU A 75 -9.52 -0.11 -3.22
C GLU A 75 -8.90 -1.44 -2.80
N LEU A 76 -7.90 -1.92 -3.55
CA LEU A 76 -7.23 -3.19 -3.29
C LEU A 76 -6.61 -3.25 -1.89
N GLY A 77 -5.92 -2.19 -1.47
CA GLY A 77 -5.33 -2.12 -0.14
C GLY A 77 -6.38 -2.24 0.98
N GLN A 78 -7.59 -1.70 0.78
CA GLN A 78 -8.68 -1.83 1.74
C GLN A 78 -9.25 -3.26 1.78
N ALA A 79 -9.34 -3.94 0.63
CA ALA A 79 -9.72 -5.34 0.56
C ALA A 79 -8.72 -6.24 1.31
N LEU A 80 -7.42 -6.03 1.07
CA LEU A 80 -6.36 -6.75 1.79
C LEU A 80 -6.43 -6.49 3.30
N GLN A 81 -6.63 -5.23 3.72
CA GLN A 81 -6.82 -4.92 5.12
C GLN A 81 -8.03 -5.67 5.71
N THR A 82 -9.12 -5.80 4.99
CA THR A 82 -10.33 -6.48 5.49
C THR A 82 -10.11 -7.99 5.67
N LEU A 83 -9.33 -8.62 4.80
CA LEU A 83 -9.13 -10.07 4.74
C LEU A 83 -7.94 -10.57 5.57
N LEU A 84 -6.86 -9.78 5.64
CA LEU A 84 -5.59 -10.16 6.27
C LEU A 84 -5.37 -9.40 7.57
N PRO A 85 -5.40 -10.04 8.74
CA PRO A 85 -5.17 -9.34 10.00
C PRO A 85 -3.73 -8.80 10.14
N SER A 86 -2.76 -9.36 9.43
CA SER A 86 -1.37 -8.89 9.41
C SER A 86 -1.14 -7.67 8.49
N PHE A 87 -2.13 -7.28 7.68
CA PHE A 87 -2.03 -6.17 6.73
C PHE A 87 -2.80 -4.94 7.24
N SER A 88 -2.18 -3.77 7.19
CA SER A 88 -2.76 -2.49 7.62
C SER A 88 -2.72 -1.46 6.49
N PHE A 89 -3.85 -0.80 6.24
CA PHE A 89 -4.02 0.23 5.21
C PHE A 89 -4.96 1.32 5.73
N PRO A 90 -4.54 2.11 6.74
CA PRO A 90 -5.41 3.06 7.40
C PRO A 90 -5.88 4.17 6.44
N ARG A 91 -7.13 4.62 6.64
CA ARG A 91 -7.69 5.77 5.93
C ARG A 91 -7.21 7.06 6.59
N GLN A 92 -6.11 7.58 6.09
CA GLN A 92 -5.56 8.86 6.55
C GLN A 92 -6.30 10.03 5.87
N SER A 93 -6.41 11.17 6.55
CA SER A 93 -6.91 12.43 6.01
C SER A 93 -6.16 13.61 6.62
N ASN A 94 -6.16 14.76 5.96
CA ASN A 94 -5.36 15.93 6.33
C ASN A 94 -3.87 15.53 6.51
N SER A 95 -3.35 14.80 5.53
CA SER A 95 -2.09 14.06 5.64
C SER A 95 -1.14 14.34 4.46
N GLY A 96 -1.37 15.39 3.69
CA GLY A 96 -0.57 15.71 2.52
C GLY A 96 -0.52 14.54 1.53
N GLY A 97 0.68 14.05 1.19
CA GLY A 97 0.86 12.97 0.23
C GLY A 97 0.05 11.71 0.51
N ALA A 98 -0.20 11.38 1.79
CA ALA A 98 -0.97 10.18 2.17
C ALA A 98 -2.49 10.30 1.89
N ASP A 99 -3.02 11.49 1.59
CA ASP A 99 -4.39 11.68 1.10
C ASP A 99 -4.54 11.16 -0.34
N HIS A 100 -3.45 11.15 -1.10
CA HIS A 100 -3.38 10.77 -2.51
C HIS A 100 -2.85 9.34 -2.71
N VAL A 101 -1.74 8.98 -2.05
CA VAL A 101 -1.12 7.64 -2.10
C VAL A 101 -0.98 7.09 -0.68
N ARG A 102 -1.78 6.07 -0.37
CA ARG A 102 -1.78 5.47 0.97
C ARG A 102 -0.68 4.44 1.13
N ALA A 103 -0.10 4.42 2.31
CA ALA A 103 0.91 3.45 2.71
C ALA A 103 0.30 2.17 3.29
N ALA A 104 0.77 1.02 2.82
CA ALA A 104 0.37 -0.30 3.31
C ALA A 104 1.47 -0.90 4.18
N GLN A 105 1.11 -1.49 5.31
CA GLN A 105 2.04 -2.19 6.20
C GLN A 105 1.69 -3.68 6.27
N LEU A 106 2.71 -4.53 6.22
CA LEU A 106 2.60 -5.95 6.53
C LEU A 106 3.35 -6.22 7.84
N ARG A 107 2.70 -6.89 8.81
CA ARG A 107 3.28 -7.20 10.14
C ARG A 107 3.77 -5.96 10.91
N GLY A 108 3.18 -4.79 10.66
CA GLY A 108 3.59 -3.52 11.27
C GLY A 108 4.94 -2.99 10.80
N MET A 109 5.51 -3.57 9.74
CA MET A 109 6.76 -3.12 9.13
C MET A 109 6.54 -1.91 8.23
N SER A 110 7.62 -1.25 7.80
CA SER A 110 7.55 -0.11 6.89
C SER A 110 6.94 -0.50 5.54
N PRO A 111 6.14 0.38 4.92
CA PRO A 111 5.52 0.09 3.62
C PRO A 111 6.49 -0.27 2.49
N ASP A 112 7.69 0.30 2.50
CA ASP A 112 8.77 0.04 1.56
C ASP A 112 9.63 -1.20 1.90
N GLN A 113 9.27 -1.93 2.97
CA GLN A 113 9.85 -3.22 3.36
C GLN A 113 8.98 -4.42 2.93
N VAL A 114 8.00 -4.18 2.07
CA VAL A 114 7.10 -5.19 1.48
C VAL A 114 7.29 -5.18 -0.03
N LEU A 115 7.73 -6.31 -0.59
CA LEU A 115 7.86 -6.44 -2.03
C LEU A 115 6.51 -6.78 -2.67
N VAL A 116 6.12 -6.06 -3.71
CA VAL A 116 4.93 -6.35 -4.50
C VAL A 116 5.33 -6.86 -5.89
N LEU A 117 4.72 -7.96 -6.28
CA LEU A 117 4.91 -8.59 -7.60
C LEU A 117 3.57 -8.65 -8.34
N VAL A 118 3.62 -8.62 -9.66
CA VAL A 118 2.50 -8.95 -10.55
C VAL A 118 2.94 -10.09 -11.46
N ASN A 119 2.23 -11.21 -11.43
CA ASN A 119 2.62 -12.45 -12.12
C ASN A 119 4.10 -12.83 -11.87
N GLY A 120 4.57 -12.63 -10.62
CA GLY A 120 5.96 -12.94 -10.23
C GLY A 120 7.01 -11.91 -10.66
N LYS A 121 6.66 -10.84 -11.36
CA LYS A 121 7.59 -9.77 -11.77
C LYS A 121 7.42 -8.55 -10.87
N ARG A 122 8.56 -7.89 -10.53
CA ARG A 122 8.61 -6.76 -9.58
C ARG A 122 7.75 -5.58 -10.06
N ARG A 123 6.88 -5.08 -9.19
CA ARG A 123 6.14 -3.83 -9.37
C ARG A 123 7.00 -2.64 -8.93
N HIS A 124 6.97 -1.54 -9.67
CA HIS A 124 7.59 -0.27 -9.28
C HIS A 124 6.81 0.40 -8.13
N THR A 125 7.47 1.29 -7.40
CA THR A 125 6.87 2.08 -6.32
C THR A 125 6.23 3.38 -6.86
N SER A 126 5.49 4.09 -6.00
CA SER A 126 5.06 5.45 -6.27
C SER A 126 6.25 6.41 -6.32
N ALA A 127 6.12 7.48 -7.10
CA ALA A 127 7.07 8.59 -7.11
C ALA A 127 6.89 9.52 -5.90
N LEU A 128 5.72 9.52 -5.27
CA LEU A 128 5.40 10.39 -4.15
C LEU A 128 5.95 9.82 -2.84
N VAL A 129 6.68 10.66 -2.10
CA VAL A 129 7.14 10.36 -0.74
C VAL A 129 6.12 10.86 0.27
N ASN A 130 5.78 10.05 1.26
CA ASN A 130 4.97 10.48 2.40
C ASN A 130 5.85 11.22 3.40
N ASP A 131 5.81 12.53 3.43
CA ASP A 131 6.62 13.39 4.32
C ASP A 131 5.91 13.81 5.61
N SER A 132 4.60 13.57 5.72
CA SER A 132 3.80 13.90 6.90
C SER A 132 4.02 12.95 8.06
N SER A 133 3.77 13.40 9.30
CA SER A 133 3.89 12.59 10.54
C SER A 133 2.80 11.51 10.65
N LYS A 134 2.72 10.61 9.69
CA LYS A 134 1.71 9.56 9.54
C LYS A 134 2.37 8.19 9.34
N ILE A 135 1.56 7.13 9.33
CA ILE A 135 2.05 5.79 8.99
C ILE A 135 2.68 5.81 7.60
N GLY A 136 3.87 5.26 7.48
CA GLY A 136 4.66 5.27 6.26
C GLY A 136 5.42 6.57 6.02
N ARG A 137 5.59 7.43 7.04
CA ARG A 137 6.39 8.65 6.94
C ARG A 137 7.80 8.34 6.41
N GLY A 138 8.24 9.10 5.42
CA GLY A 138 9.54 8.95 4.76
C GLY A 138 9.61 7.78 3.77
N THR A 139 8.49 7.18 3.37
CA THR A 139 8.47 6.07 2.41
C THR A 139 7.86 6.46 1.08
N ALA A 140 8.28 5.76 0.01
CA ALA A 140 7.67 5.77 -1.30
C ALA A 140 7.12 4.35 -1.59
N PRO A 141 5.89 4.03 -1.12
CA PRO A 141 5.34 2.69 -1.21
C PRO A 141 4.86 2.35 -2.63
N VAL A 142 4.59 1.06 -2.89
CA VAL A 142 3.78 0.68 -4.05
C VAL A 142 2.35 1.21 -3.86
N ASP A 143 1.81 1.85 -4.88
CA ASP A 143 0.40 2.29 -4.87
C ASP A 143 -0.53 1.12 -5.19
N PHE A 144 -1.11 0.50 -4.16
CA PHE A 144 -2.07 -0.59 -4.32
C PHE A 144 -3.34 -0.17 -5.06
N ASN A 145 -3.70 1.10 -5.01
CA ASN A 145 -4.90 1.60 -5.69
C ASN A 145 -4.69 1.80 -7.20
N SER A 146 -3.44 1.73 -7.70
CA SER A 146 -3.15 1.73 -9.14
C SER A 146 -3.28 0.34 -9.78
N ILE A 147 -3.55 -0.70 -8.98
CA ILE A 147 -3.71 -2.08 -9.47
C ILE A 147 -5.19 -2.41 -9.52
N PRO A 148 -5.75 -2.69 -10.71
CA PRO A 148 -7.18 -2.97 -10.87
C PRO A 148 -7.60 -4.24 -10.13
N ILE A 149 -8.66 -4.15 -9.32
CA ILE A 149 -9.16 -5.30 -8.56
C ILE A 149 -9.81 -6.36 -9.48
N SER A 150 -10.41 -5.93 -10.60
CA SER A 150 -11.00 -6.82 -11.60
C SER A 150 -9.98 -7.64 -12.39
N ALA A 151 -8.72 -7.20 -12.38
CA ALA A 151 -7.61 -7.90 -13.01
C ALA A 151 -7.15 -9.15 -12.25
N ILE A 152 -7.59 -9.31 -11.00
CA ILE A 152 -6.97 -10.24 -10.06
C ILE A 152 -7.68 -11.60 -10.09
N LYS A 153 -6.92 -12.68 -10.36
CA LYS A 153 -7.34 -14.07 -10.17
C LYS A 153 -7.18 -14.49 -8.72
N ARG A 154 -6.02 -14.20 -8.13
CA ARG A 154 -5.69 -14.42 -6.72
C ARG A 154 -4.51 -13.57 -6.28
N ILE A 155 -4.36 -13.42 -4.99
CA ILE A 155 -3.20 -12.80 -4.35
C ILE A 155 -2.55 -13.82 -3.43
N GLU A 156 -1.24 -13.97 -3.55
CA GLU A 156 -0.42 -14.81 -2.67
C GLU A 156 0.41 -13.90 -1.77
N VAL A 157 0.23 -14.02 -0.46
CA VAL A 157 0.94 -13.20 0.54
C VAL A 157 1.91 -14.09 1.31
N LEU A 158 3.18 -14.01 0.94
CA LEU A 158 4.27 -14.66 1.65
C LEU A 158 4.64 -13.82 2.87
N ARG A 159 4.39 -14.35 4.05
CA ARG A 159 4.66 -13.69 5.33
C ARG A 159 6.00 -14.14 5.91
N ASP A 160 7.08 -13.95 5.15
CA ASP A 160 8.45 -14.24 5.59
C ASP A 160 9.46 -13.45 4.77
N GLY A 161 10.66 -13.22 5.31
CA GLY A 161 11.74 -12.60 4.55
C GLY A 161 12.13 -13.42 3.33
N ALA A 162 12.21 -12.78 2.18
CA ALA A 162 12.42 -13.46 0.89
C ALA A 162 13.43 -12.76 -0.03
N GLY A 163 14.34 -11.96 0.55
CA GLY A 163 15.37 -11.23 -0.22
C GLY A 163 16.27 -12.14 -1.04
N ALA A 164 16.55 -13.37 -0.57
CA ALA A 164 17.35 -14.35 -1.31
C ALA A 164 16.64 -14.89 -2.55
N GLN A 165 15.30 -14.88 -2.57
CA GLN A 165 14.48 -15.39 -3.68
C GLN A 165 14.07 -14.27 -4.66
N TYR A 166 13.69 -13.08 -4.14
CA TYR A 166 13.06 -12.01 -4.92
C TYR A 166 13.85 -10.70 -4.94
N GLY A 167 14.95 -10.59 -4.15
CA GLY A 167 15.77 -9.39 -4.08
C GLY A 167 15.37 -8.42 -2.98
N SER A 168 15.86 -7.18 -3.07
CA SER A 168 15.64 -6.13 -2.07
C SER A 168 14.15 -5.89 -1.80
N ASP A 169 13.86 -5.27 -0.66
CA ASP A 169 12.54 -4.84 -0.17
C ASP A 169 11.68 -5.97 0.44
N ALA A 170 12.00 -7.25 0.19
CA ALA A 170 11.30 -8.40 0.74
C ALA A 170 11.71 -8.71 2.20
N ILE A 171 11.60 -7.71 3.10
CA ILE A 171 11.93 -7.84 4.53
C ILE A 171 10.73 -8.39 5.31
N ALA A 172 9.56 -7.75 5.21
CA ALA A 172 8.34 -8.17 5.90
C ALA A 172 7.66 -9.35 5.21
N GLY A 173 7.78 -9.40 3.89
CA GLY A 173 7.16 -10.40 3.05
C GLY A 173 7.05 -9.98 1.59
N VAL A 174 6.31 -10.80 0.83
CA VAL A 174 6.04 -10.58 -0.59
C VAL A 174 4.54 -10.68 -0.84
N ILE A 175 3.99 -9.75 -1.59
CA ILE A 175 2.62 -9.78 -2.09
C ILE A 175 2.67 -10.00 -3.59
N ASN A 176 2.29 -11.19 -4.05
CA ASN A 176 2.29 -11.55 -5.46
C ASN A 176 0.85 -11.57 -6.00
N ILE A 177 0.56 -10.68 -6.90
CA ILE A 177 -0.75 -10.51 -7.54
C ILE A 177 -0.75 -11.31 -8.83
N ILE A 178 -1.57 -12.34 -8.89
CA ILE A 178 -1.74 -13.18 -10.09
C ILE A 178 -2.94 -12.64 -10.85
N LEU A 179 -2.71 -12.26 -12.10
CA LEU A 179 -3.74 -11.71 -12.98
C LEU A 179 -4.67 -12.81 -13.51
N ASP A 180 -5.90 -12.42 -13.82
CA ASP A 180 -6.91 -13.27 -14.44
C ASP A 180 -6.42 -13.75 -15.82
N ASP A 181 -6.43 -15.05 -16.02
CA ASP A 181 -5.94 -15.78 -17.20
C ASP A 181 -7.02 -16.66 -17.84
N ALA A 182 -8.29 -16.45 -17.48
CA ALA A 182 -9.38 -17.18 -18.07
C ALA A 182 -9.43 -16.93 -19.60
N PRO A 183 -9.38 -18.01 -20.42
CA PRO A 183 -9.23 -17.85 -21.87
C PRO A 183 -10.53 -17.40 -22.55
N GLU A 184 -11.68 -17.48 -21.87
CA GLU A 184 -13.00 -17.18 -22.41
C GLU A 184 -13.90 -16.55 -21.36
N GLY A 185 -15.04 -16.04 -21.81
CA GLY A 185 -16.05 -15.43 -20.95
C GLY A 185 -15.70 -13.99 -20.56
N GLY A 186 -16.67 -13.33 -20.00
CA GLY A 186 -16.55 -11.97 -19.55
C GLY A 186 -17.42 -11.71 -18.32
N GLU A 187 -17.17 -10.55 -17.67
CA GLU A 187 -17.94 -10.09 -16.52
C GLU A 187 -18.12 -8.58 -16.63
N VAL A 188 -19.33 -8.11 -16.34
CA VAL A 188 -19.62 -6.70 -16.07
C VAL A 188 -20.19 -6.61 -14.68
N SER A 189 -19.61 -5.77 -13.83
CA SER A 189 -20.09 -5.56 -12.48
C SER A 189 -20.18 -4.07 -12.16
N THR A 190 -21.24 -3.67 -11.46
CA THR A 190 -21.40 -2.30 -10.94
C THR A 190 -21.74 -2.36 -9.46
N THR A 191 -20.99 -1.62 -8.67
CA THR A 191 -21.24 -1.42 -7.25
C THR A 191 -21.54 0.06 -7.00
N TYR A 192 -22.59 0.34 -6.26
CA TYR A 192 -22.91 1.67 -5.76
C TYR A 192 -23.06 1.62 -4.25
N GLY A 193 -22.46 2.58 -3.55
CA GLY A 193 -22.55 2.63 -2.09
C GLY A 193 -22.48 4.04 -1.53
N VAL A 194 -22.82 4.16 -0.25
CA VAL A 194 -22.93 5.43 0.45
C VAL A 194 -22.73 5.25 1.96
N TYR A 195 -22.13 6.23 2.59
CA TYR A 195 -22.16 6.29 4.06
C TYR A 195 -23.49 6.87 4.54
N HIS A 196 -24.14 6.15 5.45
CA HIS A 196 -25.29 6.65 6.20
C HIS A 196 -25.03 6.42 7.67
N THR A 197 -24.77 7.48 8.41
CA THR A 197 -24.15 7.38 9.73
C THR A 197 -24.60 8.51 10.64
N ARG A 198 -24.57 8.26 11.96
CA ARG A 198 -24.79 9.28 12.97
C ARG A 198 -23.45 9.84 13.45
N GLN A 199 -23.06 10.99 12.90
CA GLN A 199 -21.84 11.70 13.33
C GLN A 199 -21.93 12.11 14.80
N LYS A 200 -21.20 11.37 15.65
CA LYS A 200 -21.22 11.61 17.11
C LYS A 200 -20.60 12.95 17.49
N ALA A 201 -19.64 13.45 16.69
CA ALA A 201 -18.97 14.72 16.95
C ALA A 201 -19.94 15.92 16.95
N ILE A 202 -20.95 15.90 16.06
CA ILE A 202 -21.91 16.99 15.88
C ILE A 202 -23.36 16.59 16.21
N GLY A 203 -23.60 15.32 16.60
CA GLY A 203 -24.93 14.81 16.96
C GLY A 203 -25.93 14.70 15.79
N LYS A 204 -25.47 14.68 14.54
CA LYS A 204 -26.30 14.73 13.34
C LYS A 204 -26.15 13.47 12.48
N THR A 205 -27.26 12.98 11.90
CA THR A 205 -27.20 11.94 10.86
C THR A 205 -26.81 12.56 9.52
N THR A 206 -25.91 11.92 8.81
CA THR A 206 -25.39 12.38 7.51
C THR A 206 -25.42 11.23 6.51
N THR A 207 -25.72 11.58 5.25
CA THR A 207 -25.58 10.67 4.09
C THR A 207 -24.67 11.37 3.09
N ASP A 208 -23.46 10.81 2.89
CA ASP A 208 -22.40 11.36 2.04
C ASP A 208 -21.46 10.28 1.53
N GLY A 209 -20.40 10.66 0.81
CA GLY A 209 -19.38 9.74 0.32
C GLY A 209 -19.94 8.70 -0.65
N GLN A 210 -20.85 9.10 -1.54
CA GLN A 210 -21.35 8.25 -2.61
C GLN A 210 -20.15 7.73 -3.40
N ASN A 211 -20.15 6.44 -3.68
CA ASN A 211 -19.10 5.77 -4.41
C ASN A 211 -19.71 4.84 -5.46
N SER A 212 -19.19 4.90 -6.68
CA SER A 212 -19.53 3.97 -7.73
C SER A 212 -18.26 3.31 -8.26
N LEU A 213 -18.32 2.00 -8.49
CA LEU A 213 -17.31 1.22 -9.17
C LEU A 213 -17.98 0.42 -10.27
N THR A 214 -17.57 0.61 -11.52
CA THR A 214 -17.99 -0.21 -12.65
C THR A 214 -16.79 -0.89 -13.24
N THR A 215 -16.85 -2.21 -13.39
CA THR A 215 -15.80 -3.05 -13.98
C THR A 215 -16.34 -3.80 -15.18
N ALA A 216 -15.51 -4.00 -16.19
CA ALA A 216 -15.80 -4.87 -17.32
C ALA A 216 -14.53 -5.62 -17.71
N LYS A 217 -14.65 -6.93 -17.94
CA LYS A 217 -13.55 -7.78 -18.40
C LYS A 217 -14.04 -8.81 -19.40
N ILE A 218 -13.15 -9.20 -20.33
CA ILE A 218 -13.43 -10.20 -21.35
C ILE A 218 -12.14 -10.95 -21.71
N GLY A 219 -12.28 -12.22 -22.01
CA GLY A 219 -11.21 -13.07 -22.51
C GLY A 219 -11.58 -13.75 -23.83
N THR A 220 -10.57 -14.05 -24.62
CA THR A 220 -10.71 -14.86 -25.84
C THR A 220 -9.49 -15.73 -26.04
N ARG A 221 -9.72 -16.92 -26.61
CA ARG A 221 -8.64 -17.82 -27.02
C ARG A 221 -7.88 -17.26 -28.22
N LEU A 222 -6.57 -17.49 -28.25
CA LEU A 222 -5.69 -17.16 -29.34
C LEU A 222 -5.11 -18.46 -29.91
N GLY A 223 -5.62 -18.84 -31.09
CA GLY A 223 -5.25 -20.11 -31.76
C GLY A 223 -5.83 -21.35 -31.05
N GLU A 224 -5.50 -22.55 -31.65
CA GLU A 224 -6.02 -23.85 -31.17
C GLU A 224 -5.13 -24.47 -30.07
N GLU A 225 -3.92 -23.95 -29.85
CA GLU A 225 -2.90 -24.53 -28.97
C GLU A 225 -2.95 -23.96 -27.52
N GLY A 226 -4.05 -23.32 -27.11
CA GLY A 226 -4.25 -22.88 -25.73
C GLY A 226 -3.68 -21.47 -25.43
N GLY A 227 -3.50 -20.62 -26.44
CA GLY A 227 -3.22 -19.20 -26.23
C GLY A 227 -4.46 -18.44 -25.77
N PHE A 228 -4.26 -17.33 -25.07
CA PHE A 228 -5.35 -16.45 -24.64
C PHE A 228 -4.92 -14.97 -24.60
N ILE A 229 -5.91 -14.10 -24.67
CA ILE A 229 -5.83 -12.71 -24.24
C ILE A 229 -7.05 -12.41 -23.37
N ARG A 230 -6.82 -11.81 -22.23
CA ARG A 230 -7.83 -11.34 -21.31
C ARG A 230 -7.54 -9.89 -20.93
N GLY A 231 -8.57 -9.07 -20.81
CA GLY A 231 -8.39 -7.67 -20.46
C GLY A 231 -9.66 -7.07 -19.89
N GLY A 232 -9.52 -5.88 -19.32
CA GLY A 232 -10.65 -5.20 -18.72
C GLY A 232 -10.37 -3.75 -18.39
N THR A 233 -11.42 -3.10 -17.91
CA THR A 233 -11.43 -1.70 -17.50
C THR A 233 -12.19 -1.54 -16.19
N GLU A 234 -11.82 -0.53 -15.43
CA GLU A 234 -12.54 -0.09 -14.24
C GLU A 234 -12.72 1.43 -14.28
N TYR A 235 -13.89 1.88 -13.87
CA TYR A 235 -14.16 3.28 -13.57
C TYR A 235 -14.67 3.40 -12.14
N LYS A 236 -14.02 4.26 -11.36
CA LYS A 236 -14.42 4.58 -9.99
C LYS A 236 -14.61 6.06 -9.82
N ASP A 237 -15.70 6.45 -9.15
CA ASP A 237 -16.00 7.83 -8.74
C ASP A 237 -16.44 7.84 -7.27
N ARG A 238 -15.69 8.54 -6.43
CA ARG A 238 -15.94 8.69 -5.00
C ARG A 238 -16.10 10.15 -4.64
N ASN A 239 -17.24 10.49 -4.04
CA ASN A 239 -17.50 11.79 -3.44
C ASN A 239 -16.87 11.91 -2.04
N PRO A 240 -16.59 13.15 -1.59
CA PRO A 240 -15.94 13.35 -0.30
C PRO A 240 -16.86 13.06 0.88
N THR A 241 -16.25 12.77 2.03
CA THR A 241 -16.93 12.74 3.33
C THR A 241 -16.44 13.85 4.23
N ASN A 242 -17.24 14.26 5.22
CA ASN A 242 -16.77 15.19 6.25
C ASN A 242 -17.23 14.78 7.65
N ARG A 243 -16.26 14.47 8.50
CA ARG A 243 -16.44 14.08 9.91
C ARG A 243 -15.83 15.07 10.89
N ALA A 244 -15.42 16.25 10.41
CA ALA A 244 -14.96 17.34 11.26
C ALA A 244 -16.02 17.73 12.30
N GLY A 245 -15.56 18.14 13.44
CA GLY A 245 -16.42 18.66 14.53
C GLY A 245 -16.80 20.12 14.32
N PHE A 246 -17.37 20.71 15.36
CA PHE A 246 -17.54 22.16 15.45
C PHE A 246 -16.21 22.84 15.77
N ASP A 247 -15.98 23.97 15.12
CA ASP A 247 -14.77 24.76 15.28
C ASP A 247 -14.81 25.57 16.57
N GLY A 248 -13.99 25.16 17.54
CA GLY A 248 -13.85 25.87 18.81
C GLY A 248 -13.04 27.17 18.74
N PHE A 249 -12.37 27.42 17.61
CA PHE A 249 -11.63 28.67 17.36
C PHE A 249 -12.43 29.70 16.56
N ALA A 250 -13.60 29.32 16.02
CA ALA A 250 -14.45 30.22 15.25
C ALA A 250 -15.19 31.20 16.16
N ASP A 251 -15.39 32.44 15.67
CA ASP A 251 -16.09 33.50 16.37
C ASP A 251 -17.59 33.16 16.65
N SER A 252 -18.16 32.28 15.83
CA SER A 252 -19.57 31.90 15.95
C SER A 252 -19.73 30.44 16.35
N PRO A 253 -20.48 30.11 17.40
CA PRO A 253 -20.74 28.73 17.80
C PRO A 253 -21.39 27.91 16.68
N GLY A 254 -20.93 26.68 16.50
CA GLY A 254 -21.51 25.73 15.54
C GLY A 254 -20.97 25.81 14.11
N GLN A 255 -19.99 26.66 13.83
CA GLN A 255 -19.27 26.66 12.54
C GLN A 255 -18.47 25.37 12.37
N ARG A 256 -18.29 24.95 11.11
CA ARG A 256 -17.49 23.78 10.70
C ARG A 256 -16.61 24.19 9.51
N ASN A 257 -15.40 24.58 9.81
CA ASN A 257 -14.48 25.16 8.84
C ASN A 257 -13.52 24.12 8.26
N TYR A 258 -13.38 22.97 8.92
CA TYR A 258 -12.50 21.88 8.53
C TYR A 258 -13.23 20.78 7.78
N VAL A 259 -12.48 20.00 7.02
CA VAL A 259 -12.88 18.72 6.43
C VAL A 259 -12.00 17.63 7.01
N MET A 260 -12.61 16.56 7.53
CA MET A 260 -11.96 15.35 8.00
C MET A 260 -12.69 14.15 7.40
N GLY A 261 -11.99 13.34 6.62
CA GLY A 261 -12.58 12.17 5.94
C GLY A 261 -11.96 11.93 4.58
N ASP A 262 -12.64 11.13 3.76
CA ASP A 262 -12.17 10.83 2.42
C ASP A 262 -12.33 12.05 1.52
N GLY A 263 -11.32 12.33 0.69
CA GLY A 263 -11.41 13.30 -0.39
C GLY A 263 -12.12 12.73 -1.62
N VAL A 264 -12.29 13.54 -2.67
CA VAL A 264 -12.71 13.05 -3.99
C VAL A 264 -11.65 12.08 -4.52
N ALA A 265 -12.10 11.02 -5.20
CA ALA A 265 -11.21 10.17 -6.00
C ALA A 265 -11.95 9.71 -7.25
N ARG A 266 -11.32 9.90 -8.41
CA ARG A 266 -11.78 9.40 -9.70
C ARG A 266 -10.68 8.63 -10.35
N ASP A 267 -10.95 7.36 -10.68
CA ASP A 267 -9.97 6.46 -11.27
C ASP A 267 -10.49 5.88 -12.58
N VAL A 268 -9.60 5.78 -13.55
CA VAL A 268 -9.76 4.95 -14.74
C VAL A 268 -8.63 3.94 -14.76
N ASN A 269 -8.97 2.66 -14.79
CA ASN A 269 -8.02 1.57 -14.89
C ASN A 269 -8.22 0.79 -16.17
N LEU A 270 -7.11 0.38 -16.79
CA LEU A 270 -7.06 -0.58 -17.89
C LEU A 270 -6.07 -1.68 -17.54
N TRP A 271 -6.33 -2.91 -17.97
CA TRP A 271 -5.41 -4.02 -17.78
C TRP A 271 -5.55 -5.07 -18.88
N PHE A 272 -4.49 -5.83 -19.09
CA PHE A 272 -4.51 -7.00 -19.93
C PHE A 272 -3.55 -8.08 -19.44
N ASN A 273 -3.81 -9.33 -19.81
CA ASN A 273 -2.97 -10.51 -19.59
C ASN A 273 -3.09 -11.44 -20.79
N SER A 274 -1.98 -11.91 -21.34
CA SER A 274 -1.96 -12.75 -22.54
C SER A 274 -0.82 -13.75 -22.52
N GLU A 275 -1.06 -14.90 -23.11
CA GLU A 275 -0.07 -15.94 -23.34
C GLU A 275 -0.36 -16.62 -24.68
N VAL A 276 0.66 -16.83 -25.50
CA VAL A 276 0.54 -17.44 -26.82
C VAL A 276 1.61 -18.51 -26.96
N PRO A 277 1.26 -19.77 -27.28
CA PRO A 277 2.20 -20.81 -27.63
C PRO A 277 3.06 -20.38 -28.83
N LEU A 278 4.38 -20.59 -28.75
CA LEU A 278 5.33 -20.22 -29.79
C LEU A 278 6.52 -21.21 -29.79
N GLY A 279 6.53 -22.11 -30.72
CA GLY A 279 7.55 -23.15 -30.80
C GLY A 279 7.55 -24.04 -29.55
N ASN A 280 8.70 -24.22 -28.91
CA ASN A 280 8.84 -25.05 -27.71
C ASN A 280 8.50 -24.27 -26.41
N GLY A 281 7.87 -23.12 -26.51
CA GLY A 281 7.56 -22.29 -25.36
C GLY A 281 6.33 -21.44 -25.56
N LYS A 282 6.23 -20.38 -24.76
CA LYS A 282 5.10 -19.47 -24.74
C LYS A 282 5.61 -18.04 -24.61
N ALA A 283 5.18 -17.19 -25.52
CA ALA A 283 5.30 -15.74 -25.37
C ALA A 283 4.17 -15.25 -24.45
N TYR A 284 4.46 -14.36 -23.54
CA TYR A 284 3.46 -13.77 -22.67
C TYR A 284 3.64 -12.26 -22.55
N SER A 285 2.55 -11.57 -22.26
CA SER A 285 2.57 -10.14 -21.99
C SER A 285 1.40 -9.77 -21.10
N PHE A 286 1.65 -8.85 -20.16
CA PHE A 286 0.61 -8.31 -19.30
C PHE A 286 0.93 -6.86 -18.89
N GLY A 287 -0.10 -6.12 -18.49
CA GLY A 287 0.09 -4.75 -18.07
C GLY A 287 -1.12 -4.15 -17.38
N THR A 288 -0.87 -3.04 -16.69
CA THR A 288 -1.87 -2.21 -16.01
C THR A 288 -1.62 -0.74 -16.32
N TYR A 289 -2.68 0.03 -16.46
CA TYR A 289 -2.68 1.49 -16.55
C TYR A 289 -3.71 2.06 -15.58
N ASN A 290 -3.34 3.09 -14.83
CA ASN A 290 -4.22 3.85 -13.95
C ASN A 290 -4.02 5.35 -14.19
N GLU A 291 -5.14 6.06 -14.30
CA GLU A 291 -5.19 7.52 -14.18
C GLU A 291 -6.13 7.85 -13.03
N ARG A 292 -5.64 8.56 -12.01
CA ARG A 292 -6.38 8.91 -10.82
C ARG A 292 -6.28 10.39 -10.52
N HIS A 293 -7.43 11.01 -10.29
CA HIS A 293 -7.55 12.36 -9.74
C HIS A 293 -8.03 12.29 -8.30
N THR A 294 -7.35 12.99 -7.39
CA THR A 294 -7.68 13.02 -5.95
C THR A 294 -7.63 14.44 -5.40
N THR A 295 -8.40 14.68 -4.32
CA THR A 295 -8.33 15.91 -3.55
C THR A 295 -8.09 15.60 -2.08
N GLY A 296 -7.31 16.45 -1.42
CA GLY A 296 -7.13 16.49 0.04
C GLY A 296 -7.56 17.83 0.60
N ALA A 297 -7.78 17.92 1.90
CA ALA A 297 -8.08 19.17 2.58
C ALA A 297 -6.92 19.54 3.49
N GLU A 298 -6.48 20.78 3.39
CA GLU A 298 -5.46 21.37 4.27
C GLU A 298 -6.11 21.93 5.55
N PHE A 299 -5.34 22.65 6.37
CA PHE A 299 -5.86 23.33 7.53
C PHE A 299 -6.58 24.62 7.12
N TYR A 300 -7.68 24.93 7.80
CA TYR A 300 -8.44 26.16 7.55
C TYR A 300 -7.65 27.42 7.96
N ARG A 301 -7.76 28.46 7.15
CA ARG A 301 -7.20 29.81 7.40
C ARG A 301 -8.30 30.72 7.86
N TYR A 302 -8.14 31.32 9.03
CA TYR A 302 -9.15 32.17 9.64
C TYR A 302 -9.23 33.54 8.96
N PRO A 303 -10.35 34.28 9.12
CA PRO A 303 -10.49 35.62 8.52
C PRO A 303 -9.39 36.60 8.92
N THR A 304 -8.78 36.41 10.10
CA THR A 304 -7.68 37.23 10.59
C THR A 304 -6.36 37.02 9.86
N ASP A 305 -6.19 35.90 9.16
CA ASP A 305 -4.92 35.56 8.51
C ASP A 305 -4.73 36.37 7.24
N GLN A 306 -5.77 36.52 6.41
CA GLN A 306 -5.73 37.26 5.13
C GLN A 306 -7.05 38.01 4.89
N PRO A 307 -7.41 39.00 5.76
CA PRO A 307 -8.73 39.63 5.74
C PRO A 307 -9.02 40.43 4.45
N GLN A 308 -7.98 40.91 3.77
CA GLN A 308 -8.12 41.69 2.53
C GLN A 308 -8.51 40.81 1.32
N PHE A 309 -8.13 39.51 1.33
CA PHE A 309 -8.39 38.57 0.23
C PHE A 309 -9.53 37.62 0.58
N TYR A 310 -9.54 37.12 1.80
CA TYR A 310 -10.52 36.15 2.31
C TYR A 310 -11.17 36.63 3.62
N PRO A 311 -12.10 37.58 3.55
CA PRO A 311 -12.72 38.17 4.74
C PRO A 311 -13.54 37.16 5.58
N ASN A 312 -13.87 35.99 5.01
CA ASN A 312 -14.58 34.90 5.71
C ASN A 312 -13.68 33.69 5.97
N GLY A 313 -12.35 33.81 5.79
CA GLY A 313 -11.41 32.70 5.83
C GLY A 313 -11.49 31.80 4.60
N TYR A 314 -10.62 30.75 4.55
CA TYR A 314 -10.57 29.81 3.44
C TYR A 314 -9.95 28.49 3.86
N LEU A 315 -10.26 27.44 3.07
CA LEU A 315 -9.72 26.08 3.24
C LEU A 315 -8.96 25.71 1.97
N PRO A 316 -7.62 25.76 1.98
CA PRO A 316 -6.82 25.29 0.87
C PRO A 316 -7.09 23.80 0.60
N GLN A 317 -6.99 23.38 -0.65
CA GLN A 317 -7.12 21.99 -1.06
C GLN A 317 -5.88 21.55 -1.82
N SER A 318 -5.35 20.39 -1.46
CA SER A 318 -4.34 19.70 -2.24
C SER A 318 -5.01 18.88 -3.35
N LEU A 319 -4.40 18.88 -4.52
CA LEU A 319 -4.83 18.13 -5.69
C LEU A 319 -3.71 17.19 -6.10
N GLY A 320 -4.06 15.97 -6.48
CA GLY A 320 -3.11 14.99 -7.01
C GLY A 320 -3.66 14.31 -8.25
N ASP A 321 -2.93 14.42 -9.36
CA ASP A 321 -3.17 13.67 -10.57
C ASP A 321 -2.07 12.59 -10.69
N ASN A 322 -2.46 11.32 -10.54
CA ASN A 322 -1.54 10.19 -10.58
C ASN A 322 -1.73 9.39 -11.86
N THR A 323 -0.67 9.22 -12.64
CA THR A 323 -0.61 8.34 -13.80
C THR A 323 0.35 7.20 -13.50
N ASP A 324 -0.12 5.97 -13.59
CA ASP A 324 0.67 4.76 -13.33
C ASP A 324 0.56 3.78 -14.49
N LEU A 325 1.70 3.30 -14.98
CA LEU A 325 1.80 2.33 -16.06
C LEU A 325 2.76 1.22 -15.70
N SER A 326 2.38 -0.02 -15.93
CA SER A 326 3.28 -1.17 -15.87
C SER A 326 3.01 -2.11 -17.04
N ALA A 327 4.05 -2.54 -17.72
CA ALA A 327 3.96 -3.50 -18.80
C ALA A 327 5.12 -4.50 -18.74
N THR A 328 4.80 -5.77 -18.95
CA THR A 328 5.76 -6.88 -19.01
C THR A 328 5.57 -7.63 -20.31
N ALA A 329 6.67 -8.01 -20.94
CA ALA A 329 6.72 -8.95 -22.04
C ALA A 329 7.80 -9.99 -21.77
N GLY A 330 7.54 -11.25 -22.10
CA GLY A 330 8.49 -12.32 -21.85
C GLY A 330 8.24 -13.55 -22.71
N PHE A 331 9.19 -14.46 -22.59
CA PHE A 331 9.11 -15.77 -23.24
C PHE A 331 9.62 -16.83 -22.26
N LYS A 332 8.85 -17.90 -22.08
CA LYS A 332 9.19 -19.03 -21.21
C LYS A 332 9.05 -20.34 -21.96
N GLY A 333 9.87 -21.32 -21.63
CA GLY A 333 9.81 -22.62 -22.29
C GLY A 333 10.98 -23.53 -21.93
N LEU A 334 11.19 -24.55 -22.75
CA LEU A 334 12.27 -25.51 -22.59
C LEU A 334 13.45 -25.18 -23.50
N ILE A 335 14.66 -25.02 -22.94
CA ILE A 335 15.91 -24.95 -23.72
C ILE A 335 16.38 -26.36 -24.11
N SER A 336 16.18 -27.34 -23.22
CA SER A 336 16.47 -28.76 -23.42
C SER A 336 15.46 -29.59 -22.65
N GLU A 337 15.55 -30.94 -22.76
CA GLU A 337 14.64 -31.84 -22.02
C GLU A 337 14.62 -31.61 -20.49
N ASP A 338 15.66 -31.01 -19.93
CA ASP A 338 15.87 -30.86 -18.49
C ASP A 338 15.83 -29.41 -17.96
N TRP A 339 15.86 -28.39 -18.84
CA TRP A 339 15.93 -27.00 -18.43
C TRP A 339 14.73 -26.19 -18.90
N ASP A 340 13.97 -25.69 -17.94
CA ASP A 340 13.02 -24.61 -18.15
C ASP A 340 13.73 -23.27 -18.09
N PHE A 341 13.25 -22.29 -18.88
CA PHE A 341 13.69 -20.90 -18.77
C PHE A 341 12.55 -19.92 -18.85
N ASP A 342 12.73 -18.75 -18.25
CA ASP A 342 11.85 -17.58 -18.37
C ASP A 342 12.71 -16.34 -18.57
N SER A 343 12.48 -15.61 -19.66
CA SER A 343 13.13 -14.33 -19.94
C SER A 343 12.08 -13.26 -20.10
N SER A 344 12.25 -12.12 -19.44
CA SER A 344 11.27 -11.04 -19.48
C SER A 344 11.89 -9.67 -19.31
N ILE A 345 11.17 -8.67 -19.82
CA ILE A 345 11.40 -7.25 -19.54
C ILE A 345 10.11 -6.65 -18.98
N THR A 346 10.25 -5.91 -17.90
CA THR A 346 9.17 -5.16 -17.27
C THR A 346 9.53 -3.67 -17.24
N HIS A 347 8.62 -2.82 -17.72
CA HIS A 347 8.75 -1.38 -17.60
C HIS A 347 7.61 -0.83 -16.72
N GLY A 348 7.96 0.00 -15.74
CA GLY A 348 7.02 0.68 -14.86
C GLY A 348 7.29 2.18 -14.83
N ARG A 349 6.24 2.97 -14.76
CA ARG A 349 6.29 4.42 -14.61
C ARG A 349 5.16 4.88 -13.71
N ASN A 350 5.49 5.66 -12.69
CA ASN A 350 4.53 6.40 -11.89
C ASN A 350 4.86 7.88 -11.96
N ARG A 351 3.87 8.72 -12.28
CA ARG A 351 3.97 10.18 -12.24
C ARG A 351 2.84 10.75 -11.39
N PHE A 352 3.21 11.58 -10.46
CA PHE A 352 2.32 12.31 -9.57
C PHE A 352 2.48 13.80 -9.83
N GLU A 353 1.42 14.44 -10.36
CA GLU A 353 1.33 15.88 -10.59
C GLU A 353 0.60 16.51 -9.40
N SER A 354 1.24 17.47 -8.74
CA SER A 354 0.76 18.11 -7.52
C SER A 354 0.29 19.53 -7.78
N ALA A 355 -0.86 19.90 -7.22
CA ALA A 355 -1.35 21.26 -7.27
C ALA A 355 -2.04 21.64 -5.95
N THR A 356 -2.17 22.93 -5.68
CA THR A 356 -3.00 23.46 -4.60
C THR A 356 -4.01 24.47 -5.15
N GLU A 357 -5.21 24.48 -4.58
CA GLU A 357 -6.25 25.43 -4.97
C GLU A 357 -7.00 26.01 -3.78
N ARG A 358 -7.86 27.03 -4.05
CA ARG A 358 -8.58 27.81 -3.02
C ARG A 358 -7.63 28.43 -2.01
N THR A 359 -6.52 28.93 -2.49
CA THR A 359 -5.45 29.50 -1.71
C THR A 359 -4.92 30.78 -2.37
N LEU A 360 -3.80 31.31 -1.93
CA LEU A 360 -3.12 32.45 -2.51
C LEU A 360 -1.62 32.41 -2.21
N ASN A 361 -0.87 33.23 -2.96
CA ASN A 361 0.49 33.60 -2.61
C ASN A 361 0.50 35.05 -2.12
N VAL A 362 0.72 35.23 -0.83
CA VAL A 362 0.68 36.58 -0.18
C VAL A 362 1.67 37.55 -0.81
N ALA A 363 2.82 37.07 -1.29
CA ALA A 363 3.85 37.90 -1.91
C ALA A 363 3.43 38.53 -3.26
N LEU A 364 2.41 37.93 -3.91
CA LEU A 364 1.84 38.46 -5.16
C LEU A 364 0.68 39.45 -4.92
N GLY A 365 0.20 39.56 -3.68
CA GLY A 365 -0.90 40.48 -3.35
C GLY A 365 -2.17 40.21 -4.16
N ALA A 366 -2.78 41.25 -4.71
CA ALA A 366 -4.03 41.18 -5.48
C ALA A 366 -3.87 40.45 -6.83
N ASP A 367 -2.66 40.28 -7.33
CA ASP A 367 -2.37 39.55 -8.57
C ASP A 367 -2.18 38.04 -8.34
N SER A 368 -2.33 37.57 -7.11
CA SER A 368 -2.19 36.15 -6.77
C SER A 368 -3.23 35.29 -7.48
N PRO A 369 -2.83 34.20 -8.20
CA PRO A 369 -3.75 33.15 -8.56
C PRO A 369 -4.37 32.50 -7.30
N THR A 370 -5.45 31.75 -7.48
CA THR A 370 -6.08 30.92 -6.42
C THR A 370 -5.85 29.41 -6.62
N ARG A 371 -5.13 29.04 -7.69
CA ARG A 371 -4.68 27.71 -8.01
C ARG A 371 -3.24 27.78 -8.51
N PHE A 372 -2.42 26.84 -8.08
CA PHE A 372 -1.00 26.74 -8.39
C PHE A 372 -0.63 25.30 -8.69
N ASP A 373 0.15 25.08 -9.75
CA ASP A 373 0.88 23.84 -9.93
C ASP A 373 2.10 23.85 -9.02
N THR A 374 2.22 22.84 -8.16
CA THR A 374 3.26 22.81 -7.13
C THR A 374 4.44 21.92 -7.50
N GLY A 375 4.38 21.26 -8.66
CA GLY A 375 5.45 20.44 -9.23
C GLY A 375 5.08 18.97 -9.33
N ASP A 376 5.90 18.21 -10.06
CA ASP A 376 5.64 16.83 -10.36
C ASP A 376 6.78 15.93 -9.85
N TYR A 377 6.41 14.68 -9.56
CA TYR A 377 7.32 13.61 -9.17
C TYR A 377 7.15 12.44 -10.13
N GLU A 378 8.24 11.88 -10.64
CA GLU A 378 8.18 10.76 -11.58
C GLU A 378 9.21 9.69 -11.22
N LEU A 379 8.77 8.43 -11.16
CA LEU A 379 9.62 7.26 -11.05
C LEU A 379 9.47 6.39 -12.30
N ARG A 380 10.60 5.99 -12.86
CA ARG A 380 10.68 5.01 -13.95
C ARG A 380 11.53 3.82 -13.51
N GLN A 381 11.10 2.62 -13.84
CA GLN A 381 11.84 1.40 -13.55
C GLN A 381 11.76 0.46 -14.75
N THR A 382 12.89 -0.05 -15.20
CA THR A 382 12.97 -1.11 -16.21
C THR A 382 13.76 -2.27 -15.65
N THR A 383 13.16 -3.47 -15.64
CA THR A 383 13.76 -4.69 -15.10
C THR A 383 13.82 -5.77 -16.18
N ALA A 384 14.98 -6.33 -16.44
CA ALA A 384 15.17 -7.51 -17.27
C ALA A 384 15.50 -8.70 -16.37
N ASN A 385 14.79 -9.81 -16.53
CA ASN A 385 14.98 -11.05 -15.79
C ASN A 385 15.33 -12.19 -16.74
N LEU A 386 16.22 -13.08 -16.28
CA LEU A 386 16.55 -14.34 -16.95
C LEU A 386 16.66 -15.42 -15.88
N ASP A 387 15.74 -16.37 -15.91
CA ASP A 387 15.55 -17.41 -14.91
C ASP A 387 15.66 -18.79 -15.57
N PHE A 388 16.36 -19.73 -14.94
CA PHE A 388 16.50 -21.12 -15.36
C PHE A 388 16.14 -22.05 -14.22
N THR A 389 15.41 -23.13 -14.53
CA THR A 389 15.01 -24.13 -13.55
C THR A 389 15.29 -25.53 -14.07
N ARG A 390 15.81 -26.42 -13.21
CA ARG A 390 16.08 -27.80 -13.56
C ARG A 390 15.78 -28.74 -12.40
N GLU A 391 15.18 -29.88 -12.73
CA GLU A 391 15.08 -30.99 -11.79
C GLU A 391 16.39 -31.80 -11.73
N LEU A 392 16.97 -31.92 -10.54
CA LEU A 392 18.20 -32.69 -10.28
C LEU A 392 17.86 -33.95 -9.49
N ARG A 393 18.35 -35.10 -9.94
CA ARG A 393 18.27 -36.35 -9.17
C ARG A 393 19.57 -36.56 -8.40
N LEU A 394 19.48 -36.50 -7.06
CA LEU A 394 20.57 -36.81 -6.17
C LEU A 394 20.29 -38.14 -5.46
N GLY A 395 20.82 -39.23 -6.00
CA GLY A 395 20.45 -40.59 -5.60
C GLY A 395 18.99 -40.90 -5.95
N SER A 396 18.21 -41.29 -4.96
CA SER A 396 16.76 -41.57 -5.14
C SER A 396 15.86 -40.34 -4.96
N ARG A 397 16.43 -39.18 -4.70
CA ARG A 397 15.70 -37.94 -4.38
C ARG A 397 15.73 -36.95 -5.53
N SER A 398 14.64 -36.23 -5.70
CA SER A 398 14.50 -35.15 -6.66
C SER A 398 14.61 -33.80 -5.94
N PHE A 399 15.48 -32.94 -6.51
CA PHE A 399 15.63 -31.55 -6.09
C PHE A 399 15.38 -30.65 -7.28
N VAL A 400 14.92 -29.43 -7.04
CA VAL A 400 14.83 -28.40 -8.06
C VAL A 400 15.91 -27.37 -7.82
N LEU A 401 16.75 -27.17 -8.83
CA LEU A 401 17.73 -26.07 -8.89
C LEU A 401 17.11 -24.95 -9.71
N ALA A 402 17.02 -23.74 -9.12
CA ALA A 402 16.71 -22.52 -9.83
C ALA A 402 17.88 -21.56 -9.76
N VAL A 403 18.26 -20.97 -10.89
CA VAL A 403 19.30 -19.94 -10.99
C VAL A 403 18.83 -18.83 -11.89
N GLY A 404 19.21 -17.59 -11.62
CA GLY A 404 18.80 -16.49 -12.48
C GLY A 404 19.58 -15.21 -12.24
N SER A 405 19.30 -14.25 -13.12
CA SER A 405 19.89 -12.92 -13.09
C SER A 405 18.81 -11.86 -13.33
N GLU A 406 19.00 -10.71 -12.73
CA GLU A 406 18.19 -9.52 -12.89
C GLU A 406 19.07 -8.32 -13.19
N TYR A 407 18.67 -7.52 -14.16
CA TYR A 407 19.21 -6.18 -14.37
C TYR A 407 18.05 -5.20 -14.22
N ARG A 408 18.24 -4.16 -13.39
CA ARG A 408 17.24 -3.14 -13.14
C ARG A 408 17.85 -1.74 -13.28
N TYR A 409 17.19 -0.90 -14.08
CA TYR A 409 17.45 0.52 -14.21
C TYR A 409 16.31 1.29 -13.54
N GLU A 410 16.63 2.22 -12.67
CA GLU A 410 15.70 3.10 -11.98
C GLU A 410 16.08 4.56 -12.24
N ASN A 411 15.07 5.41 -12.41
CA ASN A 411 15.26 6.84 -12.59
C ASN A 411 14.16 7.60 -11.83
N TYR A 412 14.56 8.59 -11.04
CA TYR A 412 13.68 9.46 -10.26
C TYR A 412 13.88 10.90 -10.66
N LEU A 413 12.79 11.55 -11.08
CA LEU A 413 12.77 12.93 -11.55
C LEU A 413 11.78 13.74 -10.73
N THR A 414 12.12 15.00 -10.50
CA THR A 414 11.18 15.98 -9.99
C THR A 414 11.18 17.22 -10.90
N TYR A 415 10.02 17.88 -11.02
CA TYR A 415 9.83 19.00 -11.91
C TYR A 415 9.32 20.20 -11.11
N ALA A 416 9.83 21.38 -11.43
CA ALA A 416 9.44 22.63 -10.77
C ALA A 416 7.95 22.94 -11.02
N GLY A 417 7.31 23.54 -10.03
CA GLY A 417 5.97 24.09 -10.15
C GLY A 417 5.94 25.42 -10.91
N ASP A 418 4.77 26.04 -10.94
CA ASP A 418 4.57 27.38 -11.48
C ASP A 418 5.40 28.41 -10.72
N ALA A 419 5.95 29.41 -11.42
CA ALA A 419 6.73 30.50 -10.79
C ALA A 419 5.93 31.21 -9.67
N ALA A 420 4.62 31.35 -9.83
CA ALA A 420 3.75 31.93 -8.83
C ALA A 420 3.62 31.07 -7.57
N SER A 421 3.82 29.75 -7.66
CA SER A 421 3.69 28.81 -6.55
C SER A 421 4.85 28.88 -5.55
N TYR A 422 6.03 29.34 -6.00
CA TYR A 422 7.24 29.45 -5.16
C TYR A 422 7.82 30.87 -5.08
N PHE A 423 7.14 31.89 -5.67
CA PHE A 423 7.57 33.28 -5.56
C PHE A 423 7.45 33.78 -4.12
N GLY A 424 8.52 34.37 -3.58
CA GLY A 424 8.57 34.87 -2.22
C GLY A 424 8.40 33.75 -1.19
N ALA A 425 7.38 33.85 -0.35
CA ALA A 425 7.02 32.85 0.62
C ALA A 425 6.25 31.65 0.00
N GLY A 426 5.89 31.74 -1.27
CA GLY A 426 5.18 30.70 -1.98
C GLY A 426 3.66 30.69 -1.76
N ALA A 427 2.99 29.70 -2.36
CA ALA A 427 1.57 29.47 -2.20
C ALA A 427 1.28 28.93 -0.79
N ASP A 428 0.25 29.45 -0.13
CA ASP A 428 -0.16 28.96 1.19
C ASP A 428 -0.77 27.55 1.09
N GLY A 429 -0.41 26.69 2.04
CA GLY A 429 -0.78 25.28 2.09
C GLY A 429 0.27 24.35 1.48
N ALA A 430 0.74 24.63 0.26
CA ALA A 430 1.81 23.86 -0.37
C ALA A 430 2.61 24.77 -1.33
N ASN A 431 3.88 25.01 -1.03
CA ASN A 431 4.76 25.72 -1.92
C ASN A 431 5.13 24.85 -3.12
N GLY A 432 5.28 25.53 -4.29
CA GLY A 432 5.80 24.84 -5.45
C GLY A 432 7.29 24.51 -5.35
N LEU A 433 7.67 23.37 -5.93
CA LEU A 433 9.07 22.97 -6.09
C LEU A 433 9.79 24.01 -6.97
N ARG A 434 10.94 24.51 -6.50
CA ARG A 434 11.75 25.47 -7.24
C ARG A 434 12.59 24.76 -8.32
N PRO A 435 12.98 25.44 -9.41
CA PRO A 435 13.87 24.86 -10.41
C PRO A 435 15.21 24.36 -9.83
N SER A 436 15.71 24.98 -8.76
CA SER A 436 16.93 24.57 -8.07
C SER A 436 16.76 23.31 -7.20
N GLU A 437 15.53 22.93 -6.93
CA GLU A 437 15.16 21.76 -6.12
C GLU A 437 14.80 20.54 -7.00
N ALA A 438 14.68 20.78 -8.33
CA ALA A 438 14.43 19.69 -9.28
C ALA A 438 15.65 18.78 -9.40
N VAL A 439 15.41 17.46 -9.42
CA VAL A 439 16.43 16.42 -9.51
C VAL A 439 16.17 15.47 -10.66
N ASP A 440 17.24 14.87 -11.18
CA ASP A 440 17.23 13.74 -12.09
C ASP A 440 18.28 12.75 -11.61
N LEU A 441 17.82 11.67 -10.94
CA LEU A 441 18.67 10.66 -10.32
C LEU A 441 18.41 9.32 -10.99
N ASP A 442 19.47 8.59 -11.30
CA ASP A 442 19.36 7.25 -11.85
C ASP A 442 20.30 6.27 -11.14
N ARG A 443 20.02 4.99 -11.27
CA ARG A 443 20.91 3.91 -10.84
C ARG A 443 20.69 2.62 -11.60
N ASN A 444 21.75 1.84 -11.65
CA ASN A 444 21.78 0.49 -12.18
C ASN A 444 21.90 -0.51 -11.04
N VAL A 445 21.15 -1.60 -11.15
CA VAL A 445 21.20 -2.70 -10.21
C VAL A 445 21.41 -3.99 -10.98
N PHE A 446 22.36 -4.79 -10.56
CA PHE A 446 22.56 -6.14 -11.09
C PHE A 446 22.44 -7.16 -9.95
N GLY A 447 21.65 -8.21 -10.15
CA GLY A 447 21.45 -9.29 -9.20
C GLY A 447 21.60 -10.68 -9.83
N SER A 448 22.10 -11.65 -9.05
CA SER A 448 22.12 -13.05 -9.43
C SER A 448 21.75 -13.91 -8.23
N TYR A 449 21.02 -15.01 -8.45
CA TYR A 449 20.56 -15.89 -7.39
C TYR A 449 20.72 -17.36 -7.76
N ALA A 450 20.73 -18.20 -6.72
CA ALA A 450 20.63 -19.64 -6.81
C ALA A 450 19.77 -20.17 -5.66
N GLU A 451 18.86 -21.10 -5.97
CA GLU A 451 17.98 -21.79 -5.01
C GLU A 451 18.01 -23.29 -5.28
N LEU A 452 18.11 -24.08 -4.22
CA LEU A 452 18.00 -25.53 -4.28
C LEU A 452 16.93 -25.97 -3.28
N SER A 453 15.88 -26.64 -3.77
CA SER A 453 14.78 -27.10 -2.95
C SER A 453 14.40 -28.54 -3.26
N GLY A 454 14.01 -29.32 -2.24
CA GLY A 454 13.59 -30.71 -2.42
C GLY A 454 13.39 -31.48 -1.13
N ASP A 455 12.92 -32.73 -1.27
CA ASP A 455 12.72 -33.62 -0.14
C ASP A 455 14.03 -34.34 0.23
N LEU A 456 14.63 -33.90 1.33
CA LEU A 456 15.86 -34.54 1.88
C LEU A 456 15.55 -35.93 2.42
N THR A 457 14.35 -36.12 3.01
CA THR A 457 13.80 -37.41 3.45
C THR A 457 12.30 -37.44 3.12
N ASP A 458 11.63 -38.61 3.32
CA ASP A 458 10.17 -38.69 3.12
C ASP A 458 9.36 -37.75 4.04
N ARG A 459 9.98 -37.20 5.07
CA ARG A 459 9.36 -36.31 6.06
C ARG A 459 9.94 -34.90 6.10
N LEU A 460 11.14 -34.69 5.51
CA LEU A 460 11.84 -33.42 5.58
C LEU A 460 12.04 -32.82 4.21
N PHE A 461 11.33 -31.74 3.93
CA PHE A 461 11.60 -30.82 2.84
C PHE A 461 12.55 -29.73 3.29
N VAL A 462 13.49 -29.34 2.42
CA VAL A 462 14.43 -28.22 2.63
C VAL A 462 14.48 -27.32 1.41
N ASP A 463 14.72 -26.03 1.64
CA ASP A 463 14.90 -25.00 0.63
C ASP A 463 16.01 -24.08 1.09
N ALA A 464 17.02 -23.89 0.23
CA ALA A 464 18.17 -23.02 0.47
C ALA A 464 18.37 -22.09 -0.72
N ALA A 465 18.33 -20.78 -0.46
CA ALA A 465 18.49 -19.74 -1.48
C ALA A 465 19.59 -18.75 -1.09
N THR A 466 20.30 -18.25 -2.09
CA THR A 466 21.25 -17.15 -1.94
C THR A 466 21.12 -16.19 -3.12
N ARG A 467 21.32 -14.89 -2.86
CA ARG A 467 21.28 -13.84 -3.90
C ARG A 467 22.33 -12.78 -3.60
N TRP A 468 23.04 -12.39 -4.62
CA TRP A 468 23.94 -11.25 -4.62
C TRP A 468 23.35 -10.14 -5.46
N GLU A 469 23.39 -8.91 -4.96
CA GLU A 469 22.98 -7.71 -5.69
C GLU A 469 24.06 -6.64 -5.56
N HIS A 470 24.25 -5.88 -6.64
CA HIS A 470 25.12 -4.72 -6.71
C HIS A 470 24.33 -3.51 -7.21
N TYR A 471 24.37 -2.45 -6.45
CA TYR A 471 23.84 -1.13 -6.73
C TYR A 471 25.02 -0.19 -6.98
N ASP A 472 25.00 0.60 -8.04
CA ASP A 472 26.09 1.54 -8.35
C ASP A 472 26.21 2.68 -7.32
N ASP A 473 25.09 3.06 -6.66
CA ASP A 473 25.01 4.09 -5.60
C ASP A 473 25.10 3.55 -4.17
N ALA A 474 24.66 2.29 -3.91
CA ALA A 474 24.51 1.75 -2.55
C ALA A 474 25.37 0.49 -2.27
N GLY A 475 26.24 0.11 -3.24
CA GLY A 475 27.19 -1.00 -3.11
C GLY A 475 26.55 -2.39 -3.22
N SER A 476 27.28 -3.41 -2.73
CA SER A 476 26.88 -4.81 -2.88
C SER A 476 26.31 -5.40 -1.60
N LYS A 477 25.32 -6.30 -1.76
CA LYS A 477 24.73 -7.09 -0.67
C LYS A 477 24.60 -8.56 -1.04
N LEU A 478 24.80 -9.43 -0.05
CA LEU A 478 24.55 -10.86 -0.15
C LEU A 478 23.45 -11.23 0.83
N THR A 479 22.41 -11.88 0.31
CA THR A 479 21.30 -12.40 1.10
C THR A 479 21.26 -13.92 1.01
N GLY A 480 20.75 -14.55 2.07
CA GLY A 480 20.59 -15.99 2.16
C GLY A 480 19.31 -16.35 2.91
N LYS A 481 18.73 -17.49 2.57
CA LYS A 481 17.57 -18.07 3.23
C LYS A 481 17.76 -19.56 3.35
N LEU A 482 17.43 -20.10 4.51
CA LEU A 482 17.26 -21.54 4.72
C LEU A 482 15.90 -21.75 5.34
N SER A 483 15.07 -22.57 4.69
CA SER A 483 13.76 -22.95 5.18
C SER A 483 13.54 -24.45 5.09
N GLY A 484 12.60 -24.95 5.88
CA GLY A 484 12.30 -26.37 5.88
C GLY A 484 10.94 -26.67 6.49
N ARG A 485 10.41 -27.85 6.13
CA ARG A 485 9.17 -28.41 6.67
C ARG A 485 9.40 -29.85 7.05
N TYR A 486 9.11 -30.18 8.32
CA TYR A 486 9.21 -31.53 8.84
C TYR A 486 7.83 -32.09 9.17
N ARG A 487 7.45 -33.19 8.51
CA ARG A 487 6.18 -33.89 8.72
C ARG A 487 6.29 -34.76 9.98
N LEU A 488 5.66 -34.29 11.06
CA LEU A 488 5.59 -35.04 12.33
C LEU A 488 4.69 -36.26 12.21
N THR A 489 3.50 -36.05 11.63
CA THR A 489 2.51 -37.08 11.27
C THR A 489 1.97 -36.75 9.87
N GLU A 490 1.04 -37.56 9.35
CA GLU A 490 0.35 -37.23 8.09
C GLU A 490 -0.48 -35.94 8.19
N GLN A 491 -0.93 -35.57 9.39
CA GLN A 491 -1.80 -34.45 9.66
C GLN A 491 -1.09 -33.23 10.24
N LEU A 492 0.16 -33.40 10.70
CA LEU A 492 0.87 -32.35 11.46
C LEU A 492 2.28 -32.14 10.91
N ALA A 493 2.63 -30.90 10.62
CA ALA A 493 3.96 -30.53 10.18
C ALA A 493 4.49 -29.30 10.93
N LEU A 494 5.78 -29.32 11.21
CA LEU A 494 6.56 -28.19 11.69
C LEU A 494 7.24 -27.53 10.49
N ARG A 495 7.23 -26.20 10.43
CA ARG A 495 7.92 -25.40 9.41
C ARG A 495 8.76 -24.33 10.07
N GLY A 496 9.81 -23.87 9.39
CA GLY A 496 10.62 -22.78 9.90
C GLY A 496 11.59 -22.23 8.87
N ALA A 497 12.00 -21.00 9.06
CA ALA A 497 12.96 -20.33 8.20
C ALA A 497 13.85 -19.37 8.98
N VAL A 498 15.06 -19.18 8.44
CA VAL A 498 15.99 -18.13 8.82
C VAL A 498 16.47 -17.43 7.55
N SER A 499 16.49 -16.10 7.55
CA SER A 499 16.99 -15.33 6.42
C SER A 499 17.66 -14.04 6.86
N ASN A 500 18.55 -13.53 6.02
CA ASN A 500 18.98 -12.15 6.05
C ASN A 500 18.51 -11.45 4.77
N ASN A 501 17.99 -10.23 4.92
CA ASN A 501 17.45 -9.46 3.83
C ASN A 501 17.97 -8.03 3.90
N PHE A 502 17.73 -7.24 2.86
CA PHE A 502 18.09 -5.83 2.86
C PHE A 502 17.11 -5.02 2.01
N ARG A 503 17.15 -3.69 2.19
CA ARG A 503 16.51 -2.72 1.35
C ARG A 503 17.50 -1.59 1.04
N ALA A 504 17.71 -1.28 -0.24
CA ALA A 504 18.47 -0.10 -0.63
C ALA A 504 17.65 1.18 -0.37
N PRO A 505 18.28 2.32 -0.08
CA PRO A 505 17.57 3.60 -0.09
C PRO A 505 16.86 3.77 -1.44
N SER A 506 15.61 4.21 -1.47
CA SER A 506 14.98 4.55 -2.73
C SER A 506 15.58 5.85 -3.29
N LEU A 507 15.63 5.99 -4.63
CA LEU A 507 16.07 7.25 -5.25
C LEU A 507 15.20 8.42 -4.79
N ALA A 508 13.91 8.17 -4.53
CA ALA A 508 13.03 9.16 -3.93
C ALA A 508 13.48 9.60 -2.54
N GLN A 509 13.93 8.69 -1.66
CA GLN A 509 14.47 9.07 -0.35
C GLN A 509 15.79 9.85 -0.45
N VAL A 510 16.58 9.61 -1.50
CA VAL A 510 17.82 10.36 -1.73
C VAL A 510 17.55 11.76 -2.27
N GLY A 511 16.59 11.91 -3.19
CA GLY A 511 16.40 13.13 -3.97
C GLY A 511 15.20 14.00 -3.61
N PHE A 512 14.24 13.47 -2.81
CA PHE A 512 13.03 14.21 -2.49
C PHE A 512 13.31 15.51 -1.74
N GLN A 513 12.70 16.56 -2.21
CA GLN A 513 12.67 17.88 -1.57
C GLN A 513 11.24 18.40 -1.62
N HIS A 514 10.83 19.08 -0.56
CA HIS A 514 9.50 19.68 -0.47
C HIS A 514 9.53 20.81 0.56
N THR A 515 8.89 21.92 0.25
CA THR A 515 8.75 23.04 1.18
C THR A 515 7.26 23.25 1.46
N THR A 516 6.89 23.27 2.75
CA THR A 516 5.56 23.67 3.20
C THR A 516 5.67 24.96 3.96
N SER A 517 4.64 25.81 3.87
CA SER A 517 4.56 27.03 4.67
C SER A 517 3.43 26.94 5.66
N ASN A 518 3.67 27.37 6.88
CA ASN A 518 2.66 27.53 7.90
C ASN A 518 2.71 28.94 8.49
N PHE A 519 1.57 29.47 8.92
CA PHE A 519 1.57 30.71 9.70
C PHE A 519 2.08 30.44 11.12
N GLY A 520 3.19 31.09 11.47
CA GLY A 520 3.72 31.11 12.83
C GLY A 520 2.99 32.10 13.71
N THR A 521 3.43 32.20 14.94
CA THR A 521 2.90 33.15 15.94
C THR A 521 3.04 34.59 15.40
N GLY A 522 1.92 35.32 15.28
CA GLY A 522 1.90 36.68 14.76
C GLY A 522 1.65 36.83 13.24
N GLY A 523 1.24 35.72 12.56
CA GLY A 523 0.85 35.74 11.13
C GLY A 523 2.00 35.84 10.15
N THR A 524 3.23 35.53 10.56
CA THR A 524 4.39 35.38 9.67
C THR A 524 4.43 33.98 9.08
N LEU A 525 4.62 33.88 7.77
CA LEU A 525 4.85 32.59 7.11
C LEU A 525 6.25 32.07 7.48
N THR A 526 6.29 30.81 7.94
CA THR A 526 7.53 30.08 8.22
C THR A 526 7.64 28.88 7.30
N ASP A 527 8.79 28.71 6.65
CA ASP A 527 9.07 27.58 5.78
C ASP A 527 9.56 26.38 6.57
N ILE A 528 8.94 25.22 6.28
CA ILE A 528 9.40 23.91 6.72
C ILE A 528 9.90 23.19 5.48
N ARG A 529 11.20 22.83 5.47
CA ARG A 529 11.82 22.21 4.30
C ARG A 529 12.20 20.77 4.56
N VAL A 530 11.67 19.87 3.75
CA VAL A 530 12.26 18.53 3.59
C VAL A 530 13.37 18.66 2.58
N LEU A 531 14.59 18.36 3.01
CA LEU A 531 15.80 18.52 2.24
C LEU A 531 16.33 17.15 1.76
N SER A 532 16.81 17.12 0.53
CA SER A 532 17.63 15.99 0.06
C SER A 532 18.84 15.79 0.98
N VAL A 533 19.30 14.57 1.16
CA VAL A 533 20.55 14.31 1.90
C VAL A 533 21.78 14.96 1.28
N ASN A 534 21.69 15.34 0.01
CA ASN A 534 22.76 16.03 -0.73
C ASN A 534 22.64 17.55 -0.69
N ASP A 535 21.58 18.09 -0.12
CA ASP A 535 21.38 19.53 0.02
C ASP A 535 22.50 20.15 0.89
N PRO A 536 23.08 21.27 0.51
CA PRO A 536 24.15 21.94 1.28
C PRO A 536 23.74 22.26 2.72
N ILE A 537 22.45 22.62 2.97
CA ILE A 537 21.94 22.87 4.32
C ILE A 537 21.92 21.56 5.11
N ALA A 538 21.34 20.50 4.54
CA ALA A 538 21.29 19.20 5.20
C ALA A 538 22.69 18.67 5.55
N ARG A 539 23.66 18.79 4.63
CA ARG A 539 25.07 18.41 4.85
C ARG A 539 25.73 19.23 5.96
N ALA A 540 25.50 20.52 5.98
CA ALA A 540 26.02 21.41 7.03
C ALA A 540 25.45 21.06 8.41
N LEU A 541 24.24 20.48 8.46
CA LEU A 541 23.57 20.03 9.68
C LEU A 541 23.88 18.56 10.05
N GLY A 542 24.73 17.87 9.27
CA GLY A 542 25.21 16.52 9.58
C GLY A 542 24.47 15.41 8.87
N ALA A 543 23.74 15.67 7.78
CA ALA A 543 23.21 14.62 6.92
C ALA A 543 24.37 13.83 6.27
N GLU A 544 24.23 12.51 6.25
CA GLU A 544 25.16 11.55 5.65
C GLU A 544 24.51 10.84 4.46
N ASP A 545 25.33 10.21 3.61
CA ASP A 545 24.81 9.32 2.58
C ASP A 545 24.01 8.18 3.19
N LEU A 546 22.85 7.88 2.59
CA LEU A 546 22.00 6.80 3.06
C LEU A 546 22.64 5.44 2.78
N LYS A 547 22.51 4.55 3.75
CA LYS A 547 23.01 3.16 3.68
C LYS A 547 21.82 2.20 3.53
N PRO A 548 22.02 1.04 2.89
CA PRO A 548 21.00 0.00 2.88
C PRO A 548 20.60 -0.45 4.28
N GLU A 549 19.29 -0.53 4.54
CA GLU A 549 18.75 -1.22 5.69
C GLU A 549 19.05 -2.71 5.59
N THR A 550 19.29 -3.37 6.71
CA THR A 550 19.53 -4.82 6.74
C THR A 550 18.63 -5.49 7.76
N SER A 551 18.16 -6.71 7.47
CA SER A 551 17.36 -7.46 8.43
C SER A 551 17.86 -8.88 8.68
N LYS A 552 17.47 -9.42 9.84
CA LYS A 552 17.52 -10.85 10.17
C LYS A 552 16.14 -11.30 10.56
N ASN A 553 15.65 -12.32 9.88
CA ASN A 553 14.33 -12.87 10.08
C ASN A 553 14.42 -14.30 10.59
N PHE A 554 13.56 -14.63 11.54
CA PHE A 554 13.36 -15.97 12.10
C PHE A 554 11.89 -16.26 12.14
N SER A 555 11.47 -17.41 11.64
CA SER A 555 10.10 -17.90 11.71
C SER A 555 10.05 -19.36 12.11
N LEU A 556 9.03 -19.73 12.88
CA LEU A 556 8.72 -21.10 13.28
C LEU A 556 7.21 -21.26 13.27
N GLY A 557 6.70 -22.31 12.65
CA GLY A 557 5.27 -22.54 12.52
C GLY A 557 4.88 -24.00 12.64
N LEU A 558 3.62 -24.20 12.95
CA LEU A 558 2.95 -25.51 13.00
C LEU A 558 1.76 -25.45 12.06
N THR A 559 1.65 -26.44 11.16
CA THR A 559 0.48 -26.62 10.30
C THR A 559 -0.18 -27.95 10.63
N ALA A 560 -1.51 -27.94 10.70
CA ALA A 560 -2.30 -29.11 11.05
C ALA A 560 -3.52 -29.23 10.14
N GLN A 561 -3.73 -30.40 9.55
CA GLN A 561 -4.97 -30.78 8.91
C GLN A 561 -5.66 -31.82 9.82
N LEU A 562 -6.40 -31.31 10.83
CA LEU A 562 -6.97 -32.13 11.89
C LEU A 562 -8.11 -33.03 11.39
N SER A 563 -8.75 -32.65 10.30
CA SER A 563 -9.71 -33.48 9.57
C SER A 563 -9.81 -32.97 8.12
N GLU A 564 -10.55 -33.65 7.27
CA GLU A 564 -10.89 -33.19 5.91
C GLU A 564 -11.58 -31.83 5.90
N ARG A 565 -12.16 -31.39 7.04
CA ARG A 565 -12.94 -30.15 7.18
C ARG A 565 -12.29 -29.07 8.03
N PHE A 566 -11.22 -29.39 8.75
CA PHE A 566 -10.62 -28.47 9.70
C PHE A 566 -9.10 -28.45 9.57
N ASP A 567 -8.57 -27.28 9.28
CA ASP A 567 -7.14 -26.99 9.27
C ASP A 567 -6.78 -25.77 10.13
N ALA A 568 -5.54 -25.76 10.55
CA ALA A 568 -4.98 -24.74 11.40
C ALA A 568 -3.52 -24.45 11.05
N SER A 569 -3.10 -23.20 11.19
CA SER A 569 -1.69 -22.83 11.23
C SER A 569 -1.43 -21.86 12.38
N LEU A 570 -0.28 -22.05 13.03
CA LEU A 570 0.26 -21.13 14.03
C LEU A 570 1.70 -20.83 13.66
N ASP A 571 2.01 -19.57 13.46
CA ASP A 571 3.35 -19.10 13.11
C ASP A 571 3.79 -18.05 14.11
N VAL A 572 5.06 -18.11 14.55
CA VAL A 572 5.72 -17.09 15.35
C VAL A 572 6.93 -16.58 14.60
N PHE A 573 7.21 -15.28 14.73
CA PHE A 573 8.31 -14.66 14.00
C PHE A 573 9.01 -13.57 14.78
N ARG A 574 10.26 -13.31 14.37
CA ARG A 574 11.08 -12.17 14.79
C ARG A 574 11.78 -11.57 13.58
N ILE A 575 11.71 -10.24 13.48
CA ILE A 575 12.38 -9.45 12.45
C ILE A 575 13.21 -8.37 13.15
N ASP A 576 14.52 -8.45 13.03
CA ASP A 576 15.45 -7.41 13.48
C ASP A 576 15.88 -6.58 12.26
N VAL A 577 15.60 -5.28 12.25
CA VAL A 577 16.03 -4.33 11.19
C VAL A 577 17.07 -3.40 11.76
N LYS A 578 18.19 -3.23 11.06
CA LYS A 578 19.25 -2.28 11.40
C LYS A 578 19.37 -1.19 10.35
N ASP A 579 19.86 -0.04 10.80
CA ASP A 579 20.07 1.14 9.95
C ASP A 579 18.80 1.56 9.21
N ARG A 580 17.64 1.50 9.88
CA ARG A 580 16.34 1.87 9.30
C ARG A 580 16.36 3.32 8.86
N ILE A 581 15.96 3.57 7.62
CA ILE A 581 15.86 4.90 7.06
C ILE A 581 14.59 5.56 7.58
N THR A 582 14.73 6.74 8.18
CA THR A 582 13.65 7.57 8.69
C THR A 582 13.82 9.00 8.19
N LEU A 583 12.74 9.73 8.09
CA LEU A 583 12.79 11.19 7.96
C LEU A 583 12.96 11.78 9.37
N SER A 584 13.93 12.67 9.58
CA SER A 584 14.16 13.30 10.88
C SER A 584 12.89 13.99 11.39
N GLN A 585 12.79 14.22 12.69
CA GLN A 585 11.73 15.14 13.14
C GLN A 585 11.99 16.55 12.60
N ARG A 586 11.01 17.43 12.78
CA ARG A 586 11.18 18.86 12.48
C ARG A 586 12.27 19.41 13.38
N ILE A 587 13.33 19.92 12.77
CA ILE A 587 14.48 20.50 13.42
C ILE A 587 14.42 22.01 13.18
N GLY A 588 14.15 22.80 14.23
CA GLY A 588 14.01 24.25 14.14
C GLY A 588 14.45 24.93 15.43
N SER A 589 15.05 26.10 15.31
CA SER A 589 15.34 27.05 16.38
C SER A 589 15.83 28.36 15.81
N ASP A 590 15.76 29.45 16.57
CA ASP A 590 16.32 30.75 16.17
C ASP A 590 17.82 30.65 15.85
N ALA A 591 18.55 29.81 16.60
CA ALA A 591 19.99 29.59 16.36
C ALA A 591 20.24 28.89 15.03
N LEU A 592 19.37 27.94 14.67
CA LEU A 592 19.44 27.23 13.38
C LEU A 592 19.16 28.19 12.21
N GLU A 593 18.09 28.98 12.30
CA GLU A 593 17.74 29.97 11.28
C GLU A 593 18.89 30.98 11.07
N GLN A 594 19.45 31.53 12.17
CA GLN A 594 20.59 32.41 12.10
C GLN A 594 21.83 31.74 11.51
N TYR A 595 22.09 30.48 11.84
CA TYR A 595 23.20 29.69 11.29
C TYR A 595 23.06 29.54 9.76
N ILE A 596 21.87 29.14 9.29
CA ILE A 596 21.60 28.97 7.86
C ILE A 596 21.73 30.30 7.12
N ASN A 597 21.16 31.37 7.66
CA ASN A 597 21.23 32.69 7.06
C ASN A 597 22.68 33.23 6.99
N ASN A 598 23.42 33.19 8.11
CA ASN A 598 24.73 33.84 8.21
C ASN A 598 25.84 33.03 7.54
N ASN A 599 25.79 31.69 7.56
CA ASN A 599 26.85 30.81 7.08
C ASN A 599 26.58 30.22 5.69
N LEU A 600 25.30 30.08 5.30
CA LEU A 600 24.91 29.48 4.03
C LEU A 600 24.22 30.50 3.09
N GLY A 601 23.91 31.69 3.58
CA GLY A 601 23.32 32.77 2.78
C GLY A 601 21.86 32.53 2.37
N VAL A 602 21.15 31.63 3.08
CA VAL A 602 19.76 31.28 2.79
C VAL A 602 18.86 31.78 3.92
N ALA A 603 18.05 32.80 3.61
CA ALA A 603 17.13 33.42 4.57
C ALA A 603 15.76 32.71 4.60
N GLY A 604 15.03 32.82 5.73
CA GLY A 604 13.65 32.38 5.89
C GLY A 604 13.45 30.87 6.07
N VAL A 605 14.51 30.11 6.28
CA VAL A 605 14.42 28.67 6.60
C VAL A 605 14.33 28.52 8.11
N HIS A 606 13.13 28.27 8.61
CA HIS A 606 12.89 28.15 10.04
C HIS A 606 13.06 26.70 10.53
N ASP A 607 12.46 25.74 9.81
CA ASP A 607 12.50 24.31 10.15
C ASP A 607 13.00 23.47 8.98
N VAL A 608 13.73 22.41 9.28
CA VAL A 608 14.22 21.45 8.29
C VAL A 608 13.97 20.00 8.72
N ASN A 609 13.80 19.14 7.72
CA ASN A 609 13.83 17.69 7.86
C ASN A 609 14.78 17.10 6.82
N PHE A 610 15.42 15.98 7.08
CA PHE A 610 16.19 15.23 6.09
C PHE A 610 16.20 13.74 6.41
N PHE A 611 16.43 12.90 5.40
CA PHE A 611 16.50 11.46 5.57
C PHE A 611 17.79 11.04 6.27
N THR A 612 17.70 9.97 7.07
CA THR A 612 18.85 9.44 7.82
C THR A 612 18.63 7.98 8.20
N ASN A 613 19.70 7.20 8.31
CA ASN A 613 19.67 5.86 8.92
C ASN A 613 19.73 6.03 10.45
N ALA A 614 18.61 6.24 11.09
CA ALA A 614 18.58 6.70 12.49
C ALA A 614 18.08 5.67 13.51
N ALA A 615 17.47 4.55 13.11
CA ALA A 615 16.85 3.61 14.03
C ALA A 615 17.18 2.15 13.74
N ASP A 616 17.38 1.36 14.81
CA ASP A 616 17.28 -0.10 14.75
C ASP A 616 15.96 -0.52 15.40
N THR A 617 15.27 -1.50 14.80
CA THR A 617 13.98 -1.97 15.31
C THR A 617 13.94 -3.49 15.42
N ARG A 618 13.11 -3.98 16.35
CA ARG A 618 12.76 -5.40 16.47
C ARG A 618 11.26 -5.56 16.48
N THR A 619 10.76 -6.45 15.64
CA THR A 619 9.35 -6.84 15.60
C THR A 619 9.24 -8.31 15.96
N ASP A 620 8.51 -8.61 17.02
CA ASP A 620 8.09 -9.96 17.41
C ASP A 620 6.61 -10.14 17.11
N GLY A 621 6.19 -11.33 16.65
CA GLY A 621 4.78 -11.58 16.38
C GLY A 621 4.38 -13.04 16.39
N ALA A 622 3.04 -13.23 16.40
CA ALA A 622 2.38 -14.53 16.31
C ALA A 622 1.11 -14.41 15.46
N GLU A 623 0.86 -15.41 14.63
CA GLU A 623 -0.26 -15.46 13.70
C GLU A 623 -0.93 -16.82 13.79
N LEU A 624 -2.25 -16.84 14.01
CA LEU A 624 -3.08 -18.04 14.08
C LEU A 624 -4.16 -17.96 13.02
N VAL A 625 -4.27 -18.97 12.19
CA VAL A 625 -5.36 -19.13 11.21
C VAL A 625 -6.04 -20.47 11.42
N LEU A 626 -7.36 -20.43 11.52
CA LEU A 626 -8.24 -21.59 11.68
C LEU A 626 -9.27 -21.54 10.57
N ASN A 627 -9.41 -22.61 9.81
CA ASN A 627 -10.42 -22.76 8.77
C ASN A 627 -11.24 -24.01 9.04
N TYR A 628 -12.55 -23.88 8.90
CA TYR A 628 -13.50 -24.97 8.99
C TYR A 628 -14.52 -24.87 7.86
N HIS A 629 -14.78 -25.97 7.19
CA HIS A 629 -15.78 -26.04 6.13
C HIS A 629 -16.62 -27.32 6.25
N GLN A 630 -17.90 -27.18 5.94
CA GLN A 630 -18.78 -28.32 5.90
C GLN A 630 -20.00 -28.06 5.01
N PRO A 631 -20.57 -29.13 4.42
CA PRO A 631 -21.92 -29.07 3.88
C PRO A 631 -22.91 -28.70 4.99
N TRP A 632 -23.75 -27.70 4.76
CA TRP A 632 -24.78 -27.28 5.69
C TRP A 632 -26.02 -26.79 4.94
N LEU A 633 -27.21 -27.37 5.28
CA LEU A 633 -28.42 -27.19 4.48
C LEU A 633 -28.16 -27.61 3.02
N ASP A 634 -28.59 -26.82 2.05
CA ASP A 634 -28.38 -27.00 0.61
C ASP A 634 -27.13 -26.31 0.06
N GLY A 635 -26.18 -25.96 0.93
CA GLY A 635 -24.97 -25.20 0.57
C GLY A 635 -23.72 -25.64 1.33
N GLN A 636 -22.69 -24.83 1.22
CA GLN A 636 -21.41 -24.99 1.89
C GLN A 636 -21.22 -23.88 2.91
N LEU A 637 -20.92 -24.23 4.16
CA LEU A 637 -20.54 -23.31 5.22
C LEU A 637 -19.02 -23.29 5.36
N GLY A 638 -18.43 -22.11 5.28
CA GLY A 638 -17.04 -21.83 5.59
C GLY A 638 -16.92 -20.90 6.80
N LEU A 639 -16.07 -21.27 7.76
CA LEU A 639 -15.72 -20.44 8.91
C LEU A 639 -14.22 -20.22 8.91
N THR A 640 -13.79 -18.96 9.00
CA THR A 640 -12.39 -18.60 9.11
C THR A 640 -12.19 -17.74 10.33
N SER A 641 -11.18 -18.04 11.15
CA SER A 641 -10.73 -17.19 12.25
C SER A 641 -9.24 -16.91 12.05
N ALA A 642 -8.87 -15.66 11.88
CA ALA A 642 -7.49 -15.24 11.71
C ALA A 642 -7.13 -14.20 12.78
N TYR A 643 -6.10 -14.50 13.56
CA TYR A 643 -5.59 -13.62 14.62
C TYR A 643 -4.13 -13.31 14.37
N THR A 644 -3.79 -12.05 14.51
CA THR A 644 -2.40 -11.57 14.49
C THR A 644 -2.10 -10.78 15.74
N TRP A 645 -0.91 -10.99 16.27
CA TRP A 645 -0.30 -10.15 17.28
C TRP A 645 1.12 -9.82 16.84
N ASN A 646 1.49 -8.54 16.87
CA ASN A 646 2.87 -8.10 16.63
C ASN A 646 3.22 -6.93 17.54
N HIS A 647 4.48 -6.78 17.85
CA HIS A 647 5.01 -5.70 18.67
C HIS A 647 6.38 -5.27 18.17
N THR A 648 6.47 -4.05 17.68
CA THR A 648 7.71 -3.41 17.24
C THR A 648 8.30 -2.58 18.39
N LYS A 649 9.62 -2.68 18.58
CA LYS A 649 10.41 -1.87 19.51
C LYS A 649 11.54 -1.19 18.77
N VAL A 650 11.77 0.07 19.04
CA VAL A 650 13.01 0.76 18.68
C VAL A 650 14.07 0.31 19.68
N THR A 651 15.09 -0.38 19.19
CA THR A 651 16.15 -0.98 20.03
C THR A 651 17.38 -0.10 20.13
N LYS A 652 17.57 0.80 19.16
CA LYS A 652 18.65 1.78 19.12
C LYS A 652 18.23 2.98 18.27
N THR A 653 18.69 4.17 18.65
CA THR A 653 18.62 5.39 17.84
C THR A 653 20.03 5.96 17.64
N LYS A 654 20.25 6.62 16.51
CA LYS A 654 21.46 7.40 16.25
C LYS A 654 21.35 8.72 17.04
N GLY A 655 22.43 9.12 17.68
CA GLY A 655 22.48 10.42 18.40
C GLY A 655 22.40 11.59 17.44
N THR A 656 22.01 12.75 17.94
CA THR A 656 22.00 14.02 17.21
C THR A 656 23.41 14.37 16.73
N PRO A 657 23.58 14.74 15.46
CA PRO A 657 24.86 15.21 14.92
C PRO A 657 25.46 16.37 15.73
N SER A 658 26.80 16.37 15.87
CA SER A 658 27.49 17.39 16.65
C SER A 658 27.21 18.83 16.15
N GLN A 659 26.95 19.00 14.86
CA GLN A 659 26.58 20.27 14.23
C GLN A 659 25.25 20.79 14.80
N LEU A 660 24.28 19.94 14.93
CA LEU A 660 22.97 20.26 15.52
C LEU A 660 23.06 20.46 17.04
N SER A 661 23.81 19.62 17.74
CA SER A 661 24.05 19.79 19.18
C SER A 661 24.74 21.12 19.51
N ALA A 662 25.64 21.58 18.63
CA ALA A 662 26.29 22.89 18.76
C ALA A 662 25.32 24.08 18.61
N LEU A 663 24.16 23.86 17.96
CA LEU A 663 23.08 24.84 17.82
C LEU A 663 22.02 24.69 18.93
N GLY A 664 22.28 23.86 19.95
CA GLY A 664 21.36 23.66 21.07
C GLY A 664 20.19 22.70 20.78
N ILE A 665 20.24 21.98 19.65
CA ILE A 665 19.24 20.98 19.30
C ILE A 665 19.42 19.72 20.17
N GLY A 666 18.33 19.20 20.73
CA GLY A 666 18.31 18.05 21.64
C GLY A 666 18.69 16.71 21.01
N ASP A 667 18.82 15.67 21.86
CA ASP A 667 19.34 14.35 21.48
C ASP A 667 18.40 13.50 20.63
N ASP A 668 17.16 13.93 20.41
CA ASP A 668 16.11 13.21 19.69
C ASP A 668 15.81 13.79 18.30
N ALA A 669 16.64 14.70 17.80
CA ALA A 669 16.45 15.38 16.51
C ALA A 669 16.26 14.43 15.32
N LEU A 670 16.89 13.26 15.32
CA LEU A 670 16.80 12.31 14.22
C LEU A 670 15.61 11.33 14.36
N VAL A 671 15.19 10.99 15.58
CA VAL A 671 14.04 10.12 15.86
C VAL A 671 13.33 10.63 17.11
N GLY A 672 12.39 11.52 16.91
CA GLY A 672 11.61 12.12 17.99
C GLY A 672 10.55 11.17 18.57
N VAL A 673 9.82 11.65 19.56
CA VAL A 673 8.81 10.85 20.29
C VAL A 673 7.65 10.42 19.37
N GLU A 674 7.22 11.30 18.46
CA GLU A 674 6.14 11.01 17.52
C GLU A 674 6.54 9.93 16.52
N GLU A 675 7.76 10.00 15.95
CA GLU A 675 8.28 8.99 15.06
C GLU A 675 8.43 7.63 15.76
N ARG A 676 8.99 7.60 16.99
CA ARG A 676 9.07 6.37 17.80
C ARG A 676 7.67 5.78 18.03
N ASN A 677 6.69 6.61 18.37
CA ASN A 677 5.30 6.18 18.57
C ASN A 677 4.71 5.60 17.29
N THR A 678 4.93 6.26 16.14
CA THR A 678 4.46 5.77 14.83
C THR A 678 5.05 4.41 14.48
N LEU A 679 6.31 4.16 14.82
CA LEU A 679 6.98 2.87 14.62
C LEU A 679 6.51 1.77 15.58
N THR A 680 5.92 2.09 16.74
CA THR A 680 5.66 1.12 17.82
C THR A 680 4.19 0.90 18.13
N ASP A 681 3.44 1.96 18.47
CA ASP A 681 2.12 1.87 19.12
C ASP A 681 0.99 2.59 18.38
N ALA A 682 1.31 3.31 17.29
CA ALA A 682 0.30 4.01 16.51
C ALA A 682 -0.60 3.05 15.70
N ALA A 683 -0.12 1.84 15.37
CA ALA A 683 -0.90 0.77 14.79
C ALA A 683 -1.34 -0.24 15.87
N PRO A 684 -2.48 -0.96 15.71
CA PRO A 684 -2.90 -1.98 16.65
C PRO A 684 -1.88 -3.11 16.74
N ARG A 685 -1.52 -3.51 17.97
CA ARG A 685 -0.65 -4.67 18.19
C ARG A 685 -1.34 -6.00 17.91
N ASP A 686 -2.67 -6.05 18.04
CA ASP A 686 -3.44 -7.27 17.80
C ASP A 686 -4.67 -6.99 16.94
N ARG A 687 -5.00 -7.99 16.13
CA ARG A 687 -6.19 -7.97 15.30
C ARG A 687 -6.77 -9.37 15.16
N LEU A 688 -8.11 -9.46 15.24
CA LEU A 688 -8.87 -10.68 15.02
C LEU A 688 -9.88 -10.42 13.90
N VAL A 689 -9.94 -11.32 12.93
CA VAL A 689 -10.98 -11.37 11.90
C VAL A 689 -11.66 -12.75 12.00
N PHE A 690 -12.95 -12.74 12.26
CA PHE A 690 -13.79 -13.92 12.17
C PHE A 690 -14.76 -13.75 11.03
N SER A 691 -14.78 -14.67 10.07
CA SER A 691 -15.68 -14.68 8.91
C SER A 691 -16.47 -15.96 8.88
N ALA A 692 -17.76 -15.83 8.58
CA ALA A 692 -18.66 -16.93 8.27
C ALA A 692 -19.25 -16.66 6.89
N ASN A 693 -19.06 -17.57 5.96
CA ASN A 693 -19.63 -17.53 4.63
C ASN A 693 -20.42 -18.81 4.36
N TRP A 694 -21.59 -18.64 3.80
CA TRP A 694 -22.41 -19.74 3.34
C TRP A 694 -22.87 -19.50 1.92
N ALA A 695 -22.71 -20.48 1.07
CA ALA A 695 -23.06 -20.39 -0.34
C ALA A 695 -23.91 -21.60 -0.73
N SER A 696 -25.01 -21.35 -1.42
CA SER A 696 -25.87 -22.34 -2.05
C SER A 696 -26.09 -22.00 -3.54
N GLN A 697 -26.92 -22.75 -4.23
CA GLN A 697 -27.20 -22.50 -5.65
C GLN A 697 -27.77 -21.10 -5.92
N HIS A 698 -28.54 -20.53 -5.01
CA HIS A 698 -29.20 -19.25 -5.19
C HIS A 698 -28.79 -18.17 -4.19
N TRP A 699 -28.16 -18.52 -3.10
CA TRP A 699 -27.85 -17.58 -2.02
C TRP A 699 -26.38 -17.60 -1.62
N GLY A 700 -25.81 -16.43 -1.45
CA GLY A 700 -24.57 -16.20 -0.75
C GLY A 700 -24.82 -15.36 0.49
N LEU A 701 -24.27 -15.78 1.63
CA LEU A 701 -24.35 -15.05 2.90
C LEU A 701 -22.94 -14.87 3.47
N LEU A 702 -22.59 -13.67 3.84
CA LEU A 702 -21.34 -13.36 4.54
C LEU A 702 -21.63 -12.59 5.80
N GLY A 703 -21.01 -13.01 6.89
CA GLY A 703 -20.88 -12.23 8.13
C GLY A 703 -19.42 -12.13 8.52
N ARG A 704 -18.93 -10.95 8.87
CA ARG A 704 -17.55 -10.75 9.34
C ARG A 704 -17.53 -9.89 10.58
N LEU A 705 -16.84 -10.38 11.60
CA LEU A 705 -16.60 -9.69 12.84
C LEU A 705 -15.10 -9.40 12.97
N THR A 706 -14.74 -8.12 12.99
CA THR A 706 -13.35 -7.68 13.11
C THR A 706 -13.14 -6.97 14.44
N ARG A 707 -12.12 -7.37 15.20
CA ARG A 707 -11.61 -6.65 16.35
C ARG A 707 -10.27 -6.01 15.99
N GLN A 708 -10.20 -4.69 16.12
CA GLN A 708 -8.95 -3.93 16.11
C GLN A 708 -8.50 -3.71 17.55
N GLY A 709 -7.24 -4.02 17.86
CA GLY A 709 -6.64 -3.77 19.17
C GLY A 709 -6.54 -2.28 19.50
N LYS A 710 -6.11 -1.99 20.71
CA LYS A 710 -5.87 -0.61 21.16
C LYS A 710 -4.67 0.00 20.40
N THR A 711 -4.70 1.32 20.23
CA THR A 711 -3.60 2.13 19.69
C THR A 711 -3.27 3.25 20.68
N THR A 712 -2.02 3.68 20.70
CA THR A 712 -1.59 4.84 21.48
C THR A 712 -0.94 5.85 20.55
N ARG A 713 -1.36 7.10 20.64
CA ARG A 713 -0.79 8.22 19.90
C ARG A 713 -0.09 9.17 20.83
N VAL A 714 1.13 9.54 20.46
CA VAL A 714 1.90 10.60 21.11
C VAL A 714 2.16 11.67 20.04
N PHE A 715 1.96 12.92 20.37
CA PHE A 715 2.19 14.07 19.51
C PHE A 715 3.33 14.91 20.07
N ASP A 716 4.03 15.63 19.19
CA ASP A 716 5.06 16.58 19.58
C ASP A 716 4.69 17.98 19.09
N PHE A 717 4.27 18.84 20.02
CA PHE A 717 3.94 20.23 19.75
C PHE A 717 5.03 21.20 20.26
N GLY A 718 6.25 20.68 20.45
CA GLY A 718 7.37 21.43 21.00
C GLY A 718 7.28 21.57 22.52
N ASP A 719 6.40 22.45 23.01
CA ASP A 719 6.24 22.74 24.45
C ASP A 719 5.47 21.65 25.21
N SER A 720 4.79 20.75 24.50
CA SER A 720 3.99 19.68 25.10
C SER A 720 3.97 18.42 24.26
N GLN A 721 3.90 17.27 24.91
CA GLN A 721 3.83 15.95 24.27
C GLN A 721 2.57 15.22 24.73
N PRO A 722 1.37 15.62 24.25
CA PRO A 722 0.14 14.98 24.65
C PRO A 722 0.06 13.56 24.11
N GLU A 723 -0.50 12.68 24.94
CA GLU A 723 -0.69 11.27 24.65
C GLU A 723 -2.16 10.87 24.80
N GLN A 724 -2.62 9.96 23.98
CA GLN A 724 -3.91 9.29 24.16
C GLN A 724 -3.86 7.84 23.68
N THR A 725 -4.37 6.95 24.54
CA THR A 725 -4.67 5.57 24.17
C THR A 725 -6.13 5.44 23.75
N TYR A 726 -6.37 4.90 22.56
CA TYR A 726 -7.69 4.58 22.01
C TYR A 726 -7.99 3.11 22.22
N ASN A 727 -9.18 2.81 22.74
CA ASN A 727 -9.59 1.46 23.10
C ASN A 727 -9.85 0.58 21.88
N ALA A 728 -9.79 -0.75 22.11
CA ALA A 728 -10.09 -1.72 21.08
C ALA A 728 -11.54 -1.60 20.57
N VAL A 729 -11.74 -1.80 19.27
CA VAL A 729 -13.04 -1.63 18.60
C VAL A 729 -13.43 -2.87 17.84
N TRP A 730 -14.72 -3.23 17.91
CA TRP A 730 -15.35 -4.29 17.13
C TRP A 730 -16.19 -3.70 16.02
N GLN A 731 -16.07 -4.25 14.82
CA GLN A 731 -16.87 -3.92 13.64
C GLN A 731 -17.55 -5.17 13.12
N LEU A 732 -18.77 -4.99 12.61
CA LEU A 732 -19.58 -6.04 11.96
C LEU A 732 -19.82 -5.63 10.51
N ASP A 733 -19.49 -6.52 9.58
CA ASP A 733 -19.81 -6.43 8.16
C ASP A 733 -20.74 -7.59 7.80
N ALA A 734 -21.63 -7.38 6.84
CA ALA A 734 -22.46 -8.45 6.30
C ALA A 734 -22.82 -8.17 4.83
N GLU A 735 -23.00 -9.26 4.08
CA GLU A 735 -23.48 -9.23 2.69
C GLU A 735 -24.46 -10.38 2.47
N VAL A 736 -25.50 -10.11 1.71
CA VAL A 736 -26.45 -11.09 1.18
C VAL A 736 -26.44 -10.98 -0.33
N GLN A 737 -26.14 -12.10 -1.00
CA GLN A 737 -26.16 -12.21 -2.47
C GLN A 737 -27.29 -13.14 -2.88
N TYR A 738 -28.01 -12.77 -3.95
CA TYR A 738 -29.00 -13.61 -4.60
C TYR A 738 -28.65 -13.83 -6.06
N ILE A 739 -28.51 -15.11 -6.43
CA ILE A 739 -28.17 -15.56 -7.78
C ILE A 739 -29.48 -15.88 -8.51
N PHE A 740 -29.89 -14.96 -9.39
CA PHE A 740 -31.13 -15.09 -10.18
C PHE A 740 -30.98 -16.14 -11.28
N THR A 741 -29.82 -16.12 -11.94
CA THR A 741 -29.43 -17.07 -13.00
C THR A 741 -27.95 -17.39 -12.82
N PRO A 742 -27.40 -18.43 -13.43
CA PRO A 742 -25.96 -18.69 -13.42
C PRO A 742 -25.09 -17.52 -13.92
N THR A 743 -25.69 -16.57 -14.64
CA THR A 743 -25.01 -15.43 -15.25
C THR A 743 -25.37 -14.08 -14.62
N PHE A 744 -26.26 -14.01 -13.64
CA PHE A 744 -26.69 -12.75 -13.04
C PHE A 744 -26.98 -12.86 -11.55
N ASP A 745 -26.31 -12.01 -10.77
CA ASP A 745 -26.51 -11.91 -9.35
C ASP A 745 -26.62 -10.44 -8.88
N ILE A 746 -27.24 -10.29 -7.70
CA ILE A 746 -27.26 -9.04 -6.96
C ILE A 746 -26.83 -9.29 -5.52
N ALA A 747 -25.93 -8.46 -5.01
CA ALA A 747 -25.53 -8.46 -3.61
C ALA A 747 -25.91 -7.13 -2.94
N LEU A 748 -26.38 -7.23 -1.70
CA LEU A 748 -26.62 -6.10 -0.80
C LEU A 748 -25.77 -6.29 0.44
N GLY A 749 -25.02 -5.28 0.82
CA GLY A 749 -24.13 -5.40 1.96
C GLY A 749 -23.89 -4.10 2.70
N GLY A 750 -23.18 -4.23 3.79
CA GLY A 750 -22.72 -3.10 4.57
C GLY A 750 -21.49 -3.42 5.39
N ASN A 751 -20.63 -2.41 5.50
CA ASN A 751 -19.47 -2.44 6.34
C ASN A 751 -19.72 -1.58 7.58
N ASN A 752 -19.18 -2.02 8.72
CA ASN A 752 -19.37 -1.33 9.99
C ASN A 752 -20.84 -1.09 10.32
N LEU A 753 -21.69 -2.13 10.17
CA LEU A 753 -23.14 -2.06 10.38
C LEU A 753 -23.55 -1.57 11.78
N THR A 754 -22.65 -1.65 12.75
CA THR A 754 -22.85 -1.14 14.10
C THR A 754 -22.54 0.35 14.26
N ASP A 755 -22.23 1.04 13.17
CA ASP A 755 -21.92 2.47 13.09
C ASP A 755 -20.87 2.91 14.13
N ARG A 756 -19.76 2.15 14.21
CA ARG A 756 -18.69 2.44 15.15
C ARG A 756 -17.79 3.54 14.62
N TYR A 757 -17.46 4.45 15.50
CA TYR A 757 -16.46 5.50 15.31
C TYR A 757 -15.28 5.24 16.24
N PRO A 758 -14.09 5.76 15.90
CA PRO A 758 -13.00 5.85 16.87
C PRO A 758 -13.44 6.58 18.13
N GLU A 759 -12.75 6.34 19.23
CA GLU A 759 -12.87 7.16 20.41
C GLU A 759 -12.46 8.61 20.10
N ARG A 760 -13.14 9.59 20.72
CA ARG A 760 -12.81 10.99 20.48
C ARG A 760 -11.44 11.35 21.05
N SER A 761 -10.69 12.10 20.28
CA SER A 761 -9.46 12.74 20.73
C SER A 761 -9.75 13.79 21.82
N ASN A 762 -8.87 13.86 22.82
CA ASN A 762 -8.97 14.84 23.89
C ASN A 762 -8.71 16.28 23.39
N SER A 763 -8.96 17.28 24.22
CA SER A 763 -8.86 18.70 23.84
C SER A 763 -7.45 19.17 23.48
N GLN A 764 -6.41 18.46 23.91
CA GLN A 764 -5.02 18.82 23.59
C GLN A 764 -4.62 18.46 22.16
N ILE A 765 -5.32 17.45 21.55
CA ILE A 765 -4.97 16.89 20.26
C ILE A 765 -6.08 16.96 19.21
N ASN A 766 -7.30 17.41 19.58
CA ASN A 766 -8.44 17.47 18.67
C ASN A 766 -8.56 18.79 17.90
N TYR A 767 -7.55 19.64 18.00
CA TYR A 767 -7.46 20.93 17.30
C TYR A 767 -8.72 21.78 17.48
N GLY A 768 -9.04 22.15 18.74
CA GLY A 768 -10.24 22.94 19.03
C GLY A 768 -11.56 22.25 18.73
N GLY A 769 -11.58 20.92 18.62
CA GLY A 769 -12.76 20.16 18.24
C GLY A 769 -12.90 19.90 16.74
N ASN A 770 -12.09 20.52 15.89
CA ASN A 770 -12.13 20.40 14.43
C ASN A 770 -11.80 18.99 13.94
N LEU A 771 -10.81 18.32 14.57
CA LEU A 771 -10.36 16.97 14.26
C LEU A 771 -10.73 16.02 15.40
N PRO A 772 -12.00 15.62 15.54
CA PRO A 772 -12.51 14.90 16.72
C PRO A 772 -11.98 13.47 16.86
N TYR A 773 -11.32 12.91 15.84
CA TYR A 773 -10.82 11.54 15.82
C TYR A 773 -9.36 11.50 15.39
N ASP A 774 -8.64 10.42 15.76
CA ASP A 774 -7.30 10.19 15.24
C ASP A 774 -7.37 9.75 13.76
N VAL A 775 -6.62 10.44 12.92
CA VAL A 775 -6.53 10.16 11.47
C VAL A 775 -5.86 8.81 11.15
N LEU A 776 -5.12 8.23 12.11
CA LEU A 776 -4.52 6.89 11.99
C LEU A 776 -5.42 5.78 12.51
N SER A 777 -6.68 6.09 12.87
CA SER A 777 -7.60 5.07 13.36
C SER A 777 -7.69 3.88 12.39
N PRO A 778 -7.50 2.64 12.89
CA PRO A 778 -7.53 1.44 12.04
C PRO A 778 -8.92 1.13 11.48
N ILE A 779 -9.99 1.73 12.04
CA ILE A 779 -11.37 1.55 11.58
C ILE A 779 -11.84 2.68 10.66
N GLY A 780 -10.99 3.68 10.38
CA GLY A 780 -11.40 4.90 9.69
C GLY A 780 -12.39 5.74 10.49
N THR A 781 -12.82 6.86 9.93
CA THR A 781 -13.67 7.84 10.61
C THR A 781 -15.07 7.97 10.02
N ASN A 782 -15.40 7.24 8.93
CA ASN A 782 -16.59 7.51 8.11
C ASN A 782 -17.90 6.91 8.67
N GLY A 783 -17.86 5.91 9.59
CA GLY A 783 -19.05 5.23 10.13
C GLY A 783 -19.58 4.12 9.23
N ALA A 784 -20.89 3.85 9.28
CA ALA A 784 -21.53 2.77 8.55
C ALA A 784 -21.64 3.06 7.05
N TYR A 785 -21.28 2.07 6.23
CA TYR A 785 -21.33 2.10 4.76
C TYR A 785 -22.26 1.01 4.24
N TYR A 786 -23.11 1.34 3.28
CA TYR A 786 -24.06 0.44 2.65
C TYR A 786 -23.86 0.44 1.15
N TYR A 787 -24.01 -0.72 0.51
CA TYR A 787 -23.82 -0.85 -0.93
C TYR A 787 -24.75 -1.89 -1.56
N ALA A 788 -24.94 -1.74 -2.87
CA ALA A 788 -25.53 -2.72 -3.75
C ALA A 788 -24.57 -3.00 -4.90
N ARG A 789 -24.41 -4.28 -5.27
CA ARG A 789 -23.62 -4.74 -6.41
C ARG A 789 -24.50 -5.59 -7.32
N ALA A 790 -24.39 -5.38 -8.62
CA ALA A 790 -24.96 -6.24 -9.65
C ALA A 790 -23.85 -6.76 -10.56
N THR A 791 -23.82 -8.06 -10.81
CA THR A 791 -22.82 -8.72 -11.65
C THR A 791 -23.50 -9.52 -12.75
N TYR A 792 -22.97 -9.41 -13.97
CA TYR A 792 -23.41 -10.18 -15.13
C TYR A 792 -22.21 -10.86 -15.78
N ASP A 793 -22.25 -12.18 -15.83
CA ASP A 793 -21.26 -13.05 -16.47
C ASP A 793 -21.76 -13.51 -17.86
N PHE A 794 -20.87 -13.63 -18.85
CA PHE A 794 -21.24 -14.04 -20.21
C PHE A 794 -20.15 -14.81 -20.93
#